data_d0bfcc7a5bbd5901cdba5130a1e9cc3e
#
_entry.id   d0bfcc7a5bbd5901cdba5130a1e9cc3e
#
_cell.length_a   1.000
_cell.length_b   1.000
_cell.length_c   1.000
_cell.angle_alpha   90.00
_cell.angle_beta   90.00
_cell.angle_gamma   90.00
#
_symmetry.space_group_name_H-M   'P 1'
#
loop_
_entity.id
_entity.type
_entity.pdbx_description
1 polymer ?
#
loop_
_entity_poly.entity_id
_entity_poly.type
_entity_poly.pdbx_seq_one_letter_code
_entity_poly.pdbx_strand_id
1 'polypeptide(L)'
;MSLRQDIMDKLVERAAPLFGKKPEELSAATRFAEDLNAKSTQITQITTFLEDEFDTEIPFMNFRRQPTFGEAVTFVLTECLGESDEEEEEEAPAAPAAPAASAPVAAPAPEAPAAPAQAKSDHDDELAMRERFTLKEVFQGEEIEAIYMVARKPTSVDLSVDLSASEDPMARMGQGFCPAFNQRTYEAAPGVMCDQDVPVKMRDGVTIYCDIFRPADTSQKYPAIVSWSWFGKRPGEGMSEWQIMGVPPHTVSKLAKFESSDPLYWCYHGYAVANVDVRGAGHSEGNVHMFTHQDREDGYDFVEWCAEQWWCNGSVGMTGNSGVAMHQWGIASMQPPHLKCIAPWESTTDLYRESFFEGGVPALSFNKFISAQVTGTGGVDSQVDMALKYPLMNGYWADKIPDFSKVVCPVYQTAGFSHFHLRGSINAYRRCRSKQKWLRAHRDFEWPDTYNPDNLEDLKRFYDRYLKGIHNGWELTPRVRIDIMDAYDCDYQERRAEKEFPFKRTEYKKFYLDASDPNNLTMRDAPVATESHVSYDGNTGVVEFDMTFDEDTELTGYMYLHLFVAPESYDDMDMFINIQKADADGNWIPWYTLDEPHPGAWGKCRISAREIDQKLSYKVNGLMVEPVQANRRVLKVKPGEIVPVDIRIVPSARIWHKGEKLRIQIAGYYIREGWFEPLAWDTDNHGNQLIYTGGQYESFIQVPVIPPKYKAGDYVHR
;
A
#
# COMPACT_ATOMS: atom_id res chain seq x y z
N MET A 1 33.32 -34.31 -14.81
CA MET A 1 32.99 -33.26 -13.82
C MET A 1 31.83 -33.79 -13.00
N SER A 2 31.79 -33.57 -11.71
CA SER A 2 30.61 -33.94 -10.93
C SER A 2 29.43 -33.05 -11.32
N LEU A 3 28.20 -33.49 -11.16
CA LEU A 3 26.99 -32.72 -11.44
C LEU A 3 27.01 -31.40 -10.62
N ARG A 4 27.51 -31.46 -9.39
CA ARG A 4 27.70 -30.28 -8.52
C ARG A 4 28.62 -29.24 -9.21
N GLN A 5 29.72 -29.66 -9.82
CA GLN A 5 30.63 -28.73 -10.51
C GLN A 5 30.00 -28.15 -11.77
N ASP A 6 29.18 -28.94 -12.47
CA ASP A 6 28.45 -28.46 -13.66
C ASP A 6 27.43 -27.39 -13.31
N ILE A 7 26.66 -27.59 -12.24
CA ILE A 7 25.72 -26.58 -11.70
C ILE A 7 26.47 -25.30 -11.30
N MET A 8 27.63 -25.43 -10.61
CA MET A 8 28.43 -24.28 -10.21
C MET A 8 28.94 -23.52 -11.44
N ASP A 9 29.46 -24.21 -12.45
CA ASP A 9 30.01 -23.61 -13.67
C ASP A 9 28.88 -22.84 -14.42
N LYS A 10 27.69 -23.40 -14.51
CA LYS A 10 26.54 -22.77 -15.12
C LYS A 10 26.03 -21.55 -14.31
N LEU A 11 26.01 -21.67 -12.99
CA LEU A 11 25.68 -20.55 -12.11
C LEU A 11 26.66 -19.38 -12.32
N VAL A 12 27.96 -19.66 -12.34
CA VAL A 12 29.02 -18.65 -12.58
C VAL A 12 28.91 -18.07 -14.00
N GLU A 13 28.70 -18.93 -15.02
CA GLU A 13 28.50 -18.50 -16.41
C GLU A 13 27.38 -17.44 -16.53
N ARG A 14 26.27 -17.65 -15.85
CA ARG A 14 25.13 -16.72 -15.89
C ARG A 14 25.36 -15.50 -14.99
N ALA A 15 25.90 -15.68 -13.79
CA ALA A 15 26.08 -14.61 -12.81
C ALA A 15 27.16 -13.60 -13.23
N ALA A 16 28.27 -14.04 -13.82
CA ALA A 16 29.38 -13.17 -14.15
C ALA A 16 28.99 -11.94 -15.01
N PRO A 17 28.29 -12.09 -16.15
CA PRO A 17 27.84 -10.93 -16.93
C PRO A 17 26.73 -10.12 -16.22
N LEU A 18 25.84 -10.75 -15.45
CA LEU A 18 24.75 -10.07 -14.75
C LEU A 18 25.24 -9.10 -13.67
N PHE A 19 26.37 -9.42 -13.04
CA PHE A 19 26.97 -8.60 -11.97
C PHE A 19 28.22 -7.85 -12.41
N GLY A 20 28.57 -7.87 -13.70
CA GLY A 20 29.74 -7.21 -14.23
C GLY A 20 31.05 -7.73 -13.62
N LYS A 21 31.08 -9.01 -13.21
CA LYS A 21 32.24 -9.72 -12.62
C LYS A 21 32.89 -10.60 -13.65
N LYS A 22 34.16 -10.98 -13.39
CA LYS A 22 34.78 -12.03 -14.16
C LYS A 22 34.53 -13.39 -13.50
N PRO A 23 34.45 -14.51 -14.28
CA PRO A 23 34.18 -15.82 -13.70
C PRO A 23 35.13 -16.20 -12.56
N GLU A 24 36.41 -15.83 -12.66
CA GLU A 24 37.43 -16.09 -11.65
C GLU A 24 37.26 -15.27 -10.33
N GLU A 25 36.37 -14.30 -10.32
CA GLU A 25 36.03 -13.51 -9.12
C GLU A 25 34.84 -14.11 -8.34
N LEU A 26 34.19 -15.14 -8.89
CA LEU A 26 33.06 -15.82 -8.32
C LEU A 26 33.42 -17.22 -7.84
N SER A 27 32.93 -17.63 -6.69
CA SER A 27 33.23 -18.94 -6.09
C SER A 27 32.05 -19.44 -5.25
N ALA A 28 32.14 -20.66 -4.74
CA ALA A 28 31.13 -21.20 -3.83
C ALA A 28 30.91 -20.35 -2.57
N ALA A 29 31.90 -19.56 -2.16
CA ALA A 29 31.78 -18.65 -1.00
C ALA A 29 31.17 -17.28 -1.39
N THR A 30 30.93 -17.00 -2.67
CA THR A 30 30.33 -15.73 -3.12
C THR A 30 28.92 -15.60 -2.59
N ARG A 31 28.62 -14.49 -1.90
CA ARG A 31 27.32 -14.22 -1.31
C ARG A 31 26.49 -13.32 -2.22
N PHE A 32 25.22 -13.72 -2.47
CA PHE A 32 24.34 -12.99 -3.36
C PHE A 32 24.07 -11.56 -2.89
N ALA A 33 23.80 -11.38 -1.59
CA ALA A 33 23.46 -10.08 -1.03
C ALA A 33 24.71 -9.20 -0.83
N GLU A 34 25.70 -9.67 -0.08
CA GLU A 34 26.79 -8.84 0.40
C GLU A 34 27.88 -8.58 -0.66
N ASP A 35 28.19 -9.60 -1.47
CA ASP A 35 29.30 -9.50 -2.43
C ASP A 35 28.84 -9.01 -3.82
N LEU A 36 27.54 -9.25 -4.16
CA LEU A 36 26.98 -8.93 -5.48
C LEU A 36 25.84 -7.91 -5.44
N ASN A 37 25.30 -7.58 -4.26
CA ASN A 37 24.07 -6.77 -4.13
C ASN A 37 22.96 -7.26 -5.08
N ALA A 38 22.77 -8.59 -5.11
CA ALA A 38 21.90 -9.25 -6.07
C ALA A 38 20.42 -8.88 -5.85
N LYS A 39 19.79 -8.38 -6.90
CA LYS A 39 18.35 -8.05 -6.90
C LYS A 39 17.53 -9.27 -7.33
N SER A 40 16.25 -9.31 -6.93
CA SER A 40 15.33 -10.41 -7.28
C SER A 40 15.30 -10.72 -8.78
N THR A 41 15.31 -9.69 -9.63
CA THR A 41 15.34 -9.86 -11.09
C THR A 41 16.59 -10.58 -11.61
N GLN A 42 17.74 -10.38 -10.98
CA GLN A 42 18.98 -11.07 -11.35
C GLN A 42 18.95 -12.52 -10.86
N ILE A 43 18.41 -12.76 -9.67
CA ILE A 43 18.19 -14.13 -9.16
C ILE A 43 17.22 -14.89 -10.07
N THR A 44 16.09 -14.27 -10.48
CA THR A 44 15.16 -14.89 -11.45
C THR A 44 15.86 -15.27 -12.76
N GLN A 45 16.70 -14.39 -13.31
CA GLN A 45 17.44 -14.69 -14.53
C GLN A 45 18.42 -15.85 -14.36
N ILE A 46 18.96 -16.03 -13.15
CA ILE A 46 19.84 -17.16 -12.82
C ILE A 46 19.01 -18.44 -12.70
N THR A 47 17.89 -18.41 -11.94
CA THR A 47 17.04 -19.60 -11.76
C THR A 47 16.47 -20.07 -13.08
N THR A 48 15.88 -19.19 -13.90
CA THR A 48 15.34 -19.54 -15.22
C THR A 48 16.44 -20.15 -16.14
N PHE A 49 17.64 -19.59 -16.12
CA PHE A 49 18.74 -20.15 -16.89
C PHE A 49 19.15 -21.55 -16.42
N LEU A 50 19.20 -21.78 -15.10
CA LEU A 50 19.51 -23.11 -14.54
C LEU A 50 18.36 -24.11 -14.77
N GLU A 51 17.09 -23.65 -14.75
CA GLU A 51 15.93 -24.47 -15.12
C GLU A 51 16.02 -24.96 -16.55
N ASP A 52 16.39 -24.08 -17.49
CA ASP A 52 16.57 -24.41 -18.91
C ASP A 52 17.76 -25.38 -19.13
N GLU A 53 18.87 -25.20 -18.40
CA GLU A 53 20.07 -26.03 -18.55
C GLU A 53 19.93 -27.45 -17.97
N PHE A 54 19.15 -27.58 -16.86
CA PHE A 54 19.02 -28.85 -16.14
C PHE A 54 17.64 -29.52 -16.29
N ASP A 55 16.75 -28.97 -17.11
CA ASP A 55 15.36 -29.42 -17.34
C ASP A 55 14.63 -29.77 -16.04
N THR A 56 14.69 -28.85 -15.07
CA THR A 56 14.11 -29.00 -13.74
C THR A 56 13.43 -27.70 -13.29
N GLU A 57 12.47 -27.78 -12.40
CA GLU A 57 11.86 -26.60 -11.77
C GLU A 57 12.68 -26.20 -10.53
N ILE A 58 13.13 -24.94 -10.49
CA ILE A 58 13.88 -24.38 -9.35
C ILE A 58 13.00 -23.38 -8.62
N PRO A 59 12.40 -23.73 -7.46
CA PRO A 59 11.58 -22.81 -6.69
C PRO A 59 12.35 -21.54 -6.33
N PHE A 60 12.02 -20.42 -7.00
CA PHE A 60 12.71 -19.14 -6.89
C PHE A 60 12.95 -18.71 -5.44
N MET A 61 11.93 -18.83 -4.57
CA MET A 61 12.03 -18.41 -3.17
C MET A 61 13.03 -19.25 -2.38
N ASN A 62 13.11 -20.55 -2.68
CA ASN A 62 14.05 -21.43 -2.00
C ASN A 62 15.48 -21.19 -2.48
N PHE A 63 15.67 -20.97 -3.78
CA PHE A 63 16.96 -20.60 -4.34
C PHE A 63 17.45 -19.23 -3.80
N ARG A 64 16.58 -18.22 -3.76
CA ARG A 64 16.89 -16.89 -3.23
C ARG A 64 17.29 -16.88 -1.75
N ARG A 65 16.80 -17.85 -0.97
CA ARG A 65 17.17 -18.02 0.45
C ARG A 65 18.56 -18.56 0.67
N GLN A 66 19.20 -19.05 -0.37
CA GLN A 66 20.57 -19.56 -0.25
C GLN A 66 21.54 -18.38 -0.17
N PRO A 67 22.28 -18.20 0.95
CA PRO A 67 23.14 -17.03 1.13
C PRO A 67 24.34 -17.00 0.20
N THR A 68 24.83 -18.19 -0.20
CA THR A 68 26.03 -18.32 -1.03
C THR A 68 25.77 -19.13 -2.30
N PHE A 69 26.66 -19.00 -3.28
CA PHE A 69 26.64 -19.82 -4.49
C PHE A 69 26.77 -21.32 -4.17
N GLY A 70 27.60 -21.68 -3.19
CA GLY A 70 27.78 -23.08 -2.79
C GLY A 70 26.49 -23.69 -2.24
N GLU A 71 25.76 -22.97 -1.37
CA GLU A 71 24.49 -23.40 -0.82
C GLU A 71 23.38 -23.44 -1.91
N ALA A 72 23.38 -22.48 -2.84
CA ALA A 72 22.46 -22.50 -3.98
C ALA A 72 22.69 -23.71 -4.90
N VAL A 73 23.95 -24.08 -5.13
CA VAL A 73 24.31 -25.30 -5.89
C VAL A 73 23.88 -26.56 -5.16
N THR A 74 24.12 -26.64 -3.83
CA THR A 74 23.64 -27.76 -3.02
C THR A 74 22.12 -27.88 -3.10
N PHE A 75 21.40 -26.77 -2.96
CA PHE A 75 19.94 -26.73 -3.06
C PHE A 75 19.43 -27.26 -4.43
N VAL A 76 20.02 -26.80 -5.54
CA VAL A 76 19.63 -27.29 -6.87
C VAL A 76 19.94 -28.79 -7.01
N LEU A 77 21.10 -29.23 -6.56
CA LEU A 77 21.52 -30.63 -6.65
C LEU A 77 20.60 -31.55 -5.84
N THR A 78 20.35 -31.23 -4.56
CA THR A 78 19.65 -32.13 -3.65
C THR A 78 18.12 -32.00 -3.71
N GLU A 79 17.60 -30.79 -3.74
CA GLU A 79 16.16 -30.54 -3.63
C GLU A 79 15.44 -30.48 -5.00
N CYS A 80 16.17 -30.05 -6.06
CA CYS A 80 15.58 -29.92 -7.38
C CYS A 80 15.88 -31.11 -8.27
N LEU A 81 17.10 -31.67 -8.22
CA LEU A 81 17.52 -32.81 -9.05
C LEU A 81 17.48 -34.15 -8.30
N GLY A 82 17.35 -34.14 -6.97
CA GLY A 82 17.24 -35.37 -6.16
C GLY A 82 18.51 -36.20 -6.05
N GLU A 83 19.68 -35.59 -6.27
CA GLU A 83 20.98 -36.25 -6.20
C GLU A 83 21.65 -36.07 -4.84
N SER A 84 22.49 -36.98 -4.42
CA SER A 84 23.24 -36.88 -3.16
C SER A 84 24.46 -35.98 -3.31
N ASP A 85 24.73 -35.13 -2.31
CA ASP A 85 25.90 -34.26 -2.26
C ASP A 85 27.09 -35.06 -1.65
N GLU A 86 27.66 -36.02 -2.39
CA GLU A 86 28.85 -36.78 -1.95
C GLU A 86 30.11 -35.97 -2.33
N GLU A 87 30.64 -35.20 -1.37
CA GLU A 87 32.02 -34.69 -1.46
C GLU A 87 32.97 -35.83 -1.15
N GLU A 88 33.92 -36.13 -2.05
CA GLU A 88 35.09 -36.95 -1.76
C GLU A 88 35.92 -36.25 -0.67
N GLU A 89 35.90 -36.81 0.56
CA GLU A 89 36.76 -36.38 1.67
C GLU A 89 38.24 -36.55 1.29
N GLU A 90 38.92 -35.46 0.97
CA GLU A 90 40.37 -35.40 0.95
C GLU A 90 40.90 -35.25 2.40
N GLU A 91 41.53 -36.30 2.87
CA GLU A 91 42.07 -36.44 4.26
C GLU A 91 43.13 -35.34 4.53
N ALA A 92 42.82 -34.40 5.45
CA ALA A 92 43.81 -33.46 6.00
C ALA A 92 44.36 -33.96 7.35
N PRO A 93 45.67 -33.79 7.61
CA PRO A 93 46.34 -34.43 8.74
C PRO A 93 46.02 -33.80 10.10
N ALA A 94 45.92 -34.65 11.11
CA ALA A 94 45.56 -34.33 12.49
C ALA A 94 46.49 -33.31 13.18
N ALA A 95 45.90 -32.29 13.80
CA ALA A 95 46.56 -31.35 14.70
C ALA A 95 46.29 -31.71 16.18
N PRO A 96 47.21 -31.42 17.11
CA PRO A 96 47.23 -31.97 18.47
C PRO A 96 46.28 -31.22 19.44
N ALA A 97 45.86 -31.95 20.47
CA ALA A 97 44.89 -31.55 21.49
C ALA A 97 45.26 -30.27 22.26
N ALA A 98 44.25 -29.39 22.44
CA ALA A 98 44.32 -28.19 23.27
C ALA A 98 43.82 -28.45 24.71
N PRO A 99 44.28 -27.73 25.71
CA PRO A 99 43.86 -27.88 27.11
C PRO A 99 42.60 -27.05 27.43
N ALA A 100 41.93 -27.46 28.48
CA ALA A 100 40.60 -27.12 28.97
C ALA A 100 40.26 -25.62 29.11
N ALA A 101 38.99 -25.36 28.87
CA ALA A 101 38.32 -24.08 28.80
C ALA A 101 38.20 -23.33 30.14
N SER A 102 38.41 -22.03 30.10
CA SER A 102 37.86 -21.05 31.02
C SER A 102 36.59 -20.42 30.39
N ALA A 103 35.59 -20.09 31.23
CA ALA A 103 34.26 -19.61 30.84
C ALA A 103 34.28 -18.38 29.94
N PRO A 104 33.30 -18.25 29.04
CA PRO A 104 33.27 -17.14 28.09
C PRO A 104 32.82 -15.84 28.76
N VAL A 105 33.62 -14.80 28.58
CA VAL A 105 33.19 -13.39 28.72
C VAL A 105 32.31 -13.09 27.53
N ALA A 106 31.13 -12.52 27.77
CA ALA A 106 30.19 -12.12 26.74
C ALA A 106 30.87 -11.18 25.73
N ALA A 107 30.79 -11.54 24.45
CA ALA A 107 31.20 -10.68 23.38
C ALA A 107 30.22 -9.48 23.29
N PRO A 108 30.70 -8.26 22.96
CA PRO A 108 29.79 -7.14 22.69
C PRO A 108 28.94 -7.49 21.47
N ALA A 109 27.66 -7.13 21.56
CA ALA A 109 26.73 -7.25 20.44
C ALA A 109 27.29 -6.53 19.20
N PRO A 110 27.07 -7.04 17.98
CA PRO A 110 27.47 -6.32 16.77
C PRO A 110 26.79 -4.95 16.73
N GLU A 111 27.59 -3.91 16.48
CA GLU A 111 27.06 -2.56 16.21
C GLU A 111 26.04 -2.67 15.07
N ALA A 112 24.81 -2.20 15.33
CA ALA A 112 23.80 -2.05 14.31
C ALA A 112 24.35 -1.13 13.19
N PRO A 113 24.11 -1.43 11.91
CA PRO A 113 24.51 -0.54 10.84
C PRO A 113 23.86 0.83 11.06
N ALA A 114 24.66 1.89 10.95
CA ALA A 114 24.15 3.26 10.95
C ALA A 114 23.08 3.37 9.87
N ALA A 115 21.94 4.02 10.20
CA ALA A 115 20.87 4.28 9.26
C ALA A 115 21.47 4.84 7.95
N PRO A 116 21.20 4.26 6.78
CA PRO A 116 21.73 4.76 5.53
C PRO A 116 21.24 6.19 5.34
N ALA A 117 22.16 7.12 5.08
CA ALA A 117 21.79 8.44 4.60
C ALA A 117 20.93 8.24 3.34
N GLN A 118 19.69 8.75 3.34
CA GLN A 118 18.78 8.66 2.20
C GLN A 118 19.52 9.08 0.93
N ALA A 119 19.69 8.16 0.00
CA ALA A 119 20.19 8.48 -1.33
C ALA A 119 19.15 9.41 -1.97
N LYS A 120 19.57 10.63 -2.34
CA LYS A 120 18.71 11.52 -3.13
C LYS A 120 18.39 10.81 -4.44
N SER A 121 17.12 10.61 -4.76
CA SER A 121 16.73 10.09 -6.05
C SER A 121 16.95 11.17 -7.13
N ASP A 122 17.21 10.78 -8.38
CA ASP A 122 17.29 11.71 -9.52
C ASP A 122 16.00 12.55 -9.66
N HIS A 123 14.87 12.02 -9.15
CA HIS A 123 13.59 12.72 -9.09
C HIS A 123 13.56 13.90 -8.09
N ASP A 124 14.31 13.82 -6.98
CA ASP A 124 14.39 14.93 -6.01
C ASP A 124 15.06 16.14 -6.62
N ASP A 125 16.10 15.94 -7.43
CA ASP A 125 16.81 17.04 -8.11
C ASP A 125 15.98 17.63 -9.25
N GLU A 126 15.26 16.80 -10.03
CA GLU A 126 14.34 17.29 -11.08
C GLU A 126 13.20 18.13 -10.48
N LEU A 127 12.55 17.63 -9.42
CA LEU A 127 11.48 18.36 -8.72
C LEU A 127 11.98 19.66 -8.12
N ALA A 128 13.20 19.69 -7.54
CA ALA A 128 13.77 20.89 -6.96
C ALA A 128 14.03 21.99 -8.00
N MET A 129 14.32 21.61 -9.26
CA MET A 129 14.61 22.54 -10.35
C MET A 129 13.36 23.09 -11.04
N ARG A 130 12.16 22.51 -10.85
CA ARG A 130 10.94 23.02 -11.48
C ARG A 130 10.53 24.35 -10.89
N GLU A 131 10.09 25.28 -11.72
CA GLU A 131 9.60 26.58 -11.29
C GLU A 131 8.33 26.44 -10.42
N ARG A 132 8.25 27.26 -9.36
CA ARG A 132 7.07 27.41 -8.50
C ARG A 132 6.44 28.76 -8.72
N PHE A 133 5.11 28.78 -8.60
CA PHE A 133 4.34 30.02 -8.54
C PHE A 133 3.22 29.87 -7.52
N THR A 134 2.67 30.99 -7.07
CA THR A 134 1.61 30.99 -6.05
C THR A 134 0.35 31.65 -6.58
N LEU A 135 -0.80 31.12 -6.17
CA LEU A 135 -2.11 31.69 -6.41
C LEU A 135 -2.84 31.87 -5.07
N LYS A 136 -3.58 32.97 -4.94
CA LYS A 136 -4.50 33.12 -3.82
C LYS A 136 -5.81 32.43 -4.16
N GLU A 137 -6.16 31.43 -3.38
CA GLU A 137 -7.35 30.62 -3.58
C GLU A 137 -8.14 30.50 -2.30
N VAL A 138 -9.43 30.20 -2.42
CA VAL A 138 -10.33 30.02 -1.28
C VAL A 138 -10.66 28.55 -1.10
N PHE A 139 -10.19 27.96 0.00
CA PHE A 139 -10.47 26.57 0.36
C PHE A 139 -11.33 26.55 1.63
N GLN A 140 -12.51 25.95 1.57
CA GLN A 140 -13.46 25.89 2.70
C GLN A 140 -13.75 27.25 3.36
N GLY A 141 -13.72 28.34 2.57
CA GLY A 141 -13.93 29.71 3.05
C GLY A 141 -12.69 30.41 3.62
N GLU A 142 -11.53 29.77 3.62
CA GLU A 142 -10.24 30.31 4.02
C GLU A 142 -9.40 30.73 2.79
N GLU A 143 -8.95 31.99 2.71
CA GLU A 143 -8.02 32.43 1.66
C GLU A 143 -6.62 31.93 1.98
N ILE A 144 -6.06 31.11 1.12
CA ILE A 144 -4.74 30.48 1.28
C ILE A 144 -3.91 30.77 0.04
N GLU A 145 -2.63 31.06 0.25
CA GLU A 145 -1.65 31.15 -0.81
C GLU A 145 -1.20 29.74 -1.23
N ALA A 146 -1.86 29.19 -2.25
CA ALA A 146 -1.57 27.89 -2.80
C ALA A 146 -0.30 27.93 -3.66
N ILE A 147 0.53 26.90 -3.54
CA ILE A 147 1.79 26.76 -4.27
C ILE A 147 1.57 25.73 -5.40
N TYR A 148 1.91 26.15 -6.60
CA TYR A 148 1.91 25.32 -7.79
C TYR A 148 3.33 25.12 -8.30
N MET A 149 3.62 23.93 -8.76
CA MET A 149 4.84 23.59 -9.47
C MET A 149 4.49 23.50 -10.96
N VAL A 150 5.32 24.07 -11.84
CA VAL A 150 5.15 23.92 -13.28
C VAL A 150 5.18 22.43 -13.63
N ALA A 151 4.13 21.96 -14.34
CA ALA A 151 4.01 20.57 -14.73
C ALA A 151 5.17 20.14 -15.65
N ARG A 152 5.51 18.86 -15.64
CA ARG A 152 6.38 18.28 -16.67
C ARG A 152 5.66 18.43 -18.02
N LYS A 153 6.36 18.97 -19.02
CA LYS A 153 5.74 19.12 -20.35
C LYS A 153 5.38 17.74 -20.91
N PRO A 154 4.17 17.61 -21.50
CA PRO A 154 3.82 16.43 -22.24
C PRO A 154 4.86 16.20 -23.34
N THR A 155 5.60 15.11 -23.27
CA THR A 155 6.49 14.71 -24.36
C THR A 155 5.73 13.74 -25.24
N SER A 156 5.73 13.99 -26.56
CA SER A 156 5.26 12.99 -27.51
C SER A 156 6.25 11.82 -27.45
N VAL A 157 5.84 10.72 -26.84
CA VAL A 157 6.61 9.49 -26.94
C VAL A 157 6.32 8.89 -28.30
N ASP A 158 7.38 8.65 -29.06
CA ASP A 158 7.27 7.76 -30.20
C ASP A 158 6.94 6.37 -29.66
N LEU A 159 5.71 5.92 -29.85
CA LEU A 159 5.24 4.61 -29.41
C LEU A 159 6.01 3.44 -30.08
N SER A 160 6.93 3.74 -31.02
CA SER A 160 7.88 2.77 -31.56
C SER A 160 9.11 2.58 -30.67
N VAL A 161 9.31 3.44 -29.66
CA VAL A 161 10.42 3.29 -28.69
C VAL A 161 10.03 2.26 -27.64
N ASP A 162 10.86 1.25 -27.51
CA ASP A 162 10.74 0.27 -26.42
C ASP A 162 11.13 0.93 -25.09
N LEU A 163 10.13 1.29 -24.29
CA LEU A 163 10.32 1.87 -22.96
C LEU A 163 10.67 0.84 -21.90
N SER A 164 10.62 -0.45 -22.22
CA SER A 164 11.01 -1.52 -21.27
C SER A 164 12.48 -1.43 -20.84
N ALA A 165 13.31 -0.77 -21.66
CA ALA A 165 14.72 -0.51 -21.37
C ALA A 165 14.94 0.84 -20.62
N SER A 166 13.91 1.61 -20.29
CA SER A 166 14.05 2.84 -19.53
C SER A 166 14.54 2.55 -18.10
N GLU A 167 15.46 3.35 -17.60
CA GLU A 167 15.89 3.30 -16.19
C GLU A 167 14.82 3.87 -15.24
N ASP A 168 13.89 4.70 -15.77
CA ASP A 168 12.77 5.24 -15.01
C ASP A 168 11.62 4.21 -14.91
N PRO A 169 11.34 3.66 -13.72
CA PRO A 169 10.24 2.70 -13.53
C PRO A 169 8.89 3.27 -13.93
N MET A 170 8.65 4.57 -13.73
CA MET A 170 7.39 5.22 -14.07
C MET A 170 7.24 5.44 -15.58
N ALA A 171 8.35 5.67 -16.28
CA ALA A 171 8.36 5.66 -17.73
C ALA A 171 7.98 4.29 -18.28
N ARG A 172 8.54 3.22 -17.70
CA ARG A 172 8.19 1.84 -18.05
C ARG A 172 6.72 1.52 -17.81
N MET A 173 6.11 2.11 -16.76
CA MET A 173 4.68 2.01 -16.47
C MET A 173 3.79 2.91 -17.34
N GLY A 174 4.38 3.71 -18.21
CA GLY A 174 3.67 4.69 -19.05
C GLY A 174 3.12 5.89 -18.29
N GLN A 175 3.43 6.03 -17.02
CA GLN A 175 3.09 7.22 -16.25
C GLN A 175 3.98 8.39 -16.68
N GLY A 176 3.40 9.56 -16.73
CA GLY A 176 4.12 10.75 -17.11
C GLY A 176 4.28 10.96 -18.63
N PHE A 177 3.82 10.04 -19.46
CA PHE A 177 3.83 10.20 -20.90
C PHE A 177 2.47 10.60 -21.43
N CYS A 178 2.46 11.66 -22.23
CA CYS A 178 1.29 12.05 -23.01
C CYS A 178 1.65 11.91 -24.49
N PRO A 179 1.04 10.97 -25.23
CA PRO A 179 1.23 10.86 -26.67
C PRO A 179 0.85 12.15 -27.39
N ALA A 180 1.40 12.37 -28.58
CA ALA A 180 1.07 13.51 -29.39
C ALA A 180 -0.45 13.67 -29.53
N PHE A 181 -0.93 14.89 -29.32
CA PHE A 181 -2.33 15.26 -29.52
C PHE A 181 -2.79 14.96 -30.95
N ASN A 182 -3.87 14.17 -31.08
CA ASN A 182 -4.40 13.79 -32.38
C ASN A 182 -5.89 13.45 -32.31
N GLN A 183 -6.74 14.39 -32.58
CA GLN A 183 -8.21 14.17 -32.62
C GLN A 183 -8.60 13.28 -33.80
N ARG A 184 -8.96 12.04 -33.52
CA ARG A 184 -9.38 11.06 -34.50
C ARG A 184 -10.27 9.98 -33.92
N THR A 185 -11.01 9.30 -34.79
CA THR A 185 -11.67 8.02 -34.45
C THR A 185 -11.00 6.90 -35.23
N TYR A 186 -10.65 5.82 -34.53
CA TYR A 186 -10.03 4.66 -35.18
C TYR A 186 -10.42 3.36 -34.45
N GLU A 187 -10.24 2.22 -35.11
CA GLU A 187 -10.43 0.91 -34.51
C GLU A 187 -9.17 0.55 -33.73
N ALA A 188 -9.28 0.58 -32.38
CA ALA A 188 -8.16 0.31 -31.48
C ALA A 188 -7.87 -1.19 -31.31
N ALA A 189 -8.92 -2.01 -31.45
CA ALA A 189 -8.86 -3.47 -31.49
C ALA A 189 -10.07 -3.98 -32.26
N PRO A 190 -10.08 -5.24 -32.76
CA PRO A 190 -11.23 -5.75 -33.51
C PRO A 190 -12.54 -5.53 -32.76
N GLY A 191 -13.46 -4.76 -33.36
CA GLY A 191 -14.75 -4.41 -32.77
C GLY A 191 -14.74 -3.38 -31.65
N VAL A 192 -13.59 -2.74 -31.36
CA VAL A 192 -13.44 -1.66 -30.37
C VAL A 192 -12.95 -0.38 -31.03
N MET A 193 -13.77 0.64 -31.03
CA MET A 193 -13.44 1.98 -31.54
C MET A 193 -12.86 2.84 -30.42
N CYS A 194 -11.91 3.70 -30.78
CA CYS A 194 -11.41 4.76 -29.90
C CYS A 194 -11.69 6.12 -30.55
N ASP A 195 -12.44 6.99 -29.86
CA ASP A 195 -12.54 8.41 -30.16
C ASP A 195 -11.45 9.10 -29.30
N GLN A 196 -10.35 9.51 -29.93
CA GLN A 196 -9.12 9.99 -29.30
C GLN A 196 -9.13 11.51 -29.14
N ASP A 197 -8.63 12.02 -28.01
CA ASP A 197 -8.49 13.44 -27.69
C ASP A 197 -9.79 14.22 -27.82
N VAL A 198 -10.88 13.64 -27.30
CA VAL A 198 -12.21 14.26 -27.32
C VAL A 198 -12.23 15.47 -26.37
N PRO A 199 -12.54 16.69 -26.87
CA PRO A 199 -12.63 17.85 -26.00
C PRO A 199 -13.94 17.86 -25.21
N VAL A 200 -13.85 18.16 -23.92
CA VAL A 200 -15.01 18.34 -23.04
C VAL A 200 -14.87 19.66 -22.31
N LYS A 201 -15.87 20.52 -22.50
CA LYS A 201 -15.87 21.85 -21.90
C LYS A 201 -16.51 21.85 -20.52
N MET A 202 -15.78 22.27 -19.51
CA MET A 202 -16.24 22.41 -18.14
C MET A 202 -17.12 23.67 -18.00
N ARG A 203 -17.88 23.79 -16.92
CA ARG A 203 -18.83 24.91 -16.65
C ARG A 203 -18.17 26.27 -16.64
N ASP A 204 -16.89 26.36 -16.26
CA ASP A 204 -16.10 27.59 -16.22
C ASP A 204 -15.43 27.92 -17.58
N GLY A 205 -15.60 27.06 -18.57
CA GLY A 205 -15.08 27.23 -19.91
C GLY A 205 -13.74 26.57 -20.20
N VAL A 206 -13.06 25.99 -19.20
CA VAL A 206 -11.85 25.20 -19.39
C VAL A 206 -12.17 23.93 -20.18
N THR A 207 -11.28 23.54 -21.09
CA THR A 207 -11.40 22.34 -21.91
C THR A 207 -10.49 21.25 -21.36
N ILE A 208 -11.07 20.09 -21.05
CA ILE A 208 -10.32 18.87 -20.74
C ILE A 208 -10.44 17.87 -21.89
N TYR A 209 -9.55 16.89 -21.92
CA TYR A 209 -9.51 15.90 -22.99
C TYR A 209 -9.63 14.48 -22.45
N CYS A 210 -10.34 13.63 -23.19
CA CYS A 210 -10.50 12.22 -22.86
C CYS A 210 -10.37 11.34 -24.10
N ASP A 211 -10.09 10.06 -23.89
CA ASP A 211 -10.20 9.01 -24.89
C ASP A 211 -11.41 8.13 -24.55
N ILE A 212 -12.30 7.94 -25.54
CA ILE A 212 -13.51 7.12 -25.40
C ILE A 212 -13.35 5.84 -26.18
N PHE A 213 -13.22 4.73 -25.47
CA PHE A 213 -13.28 3.40 -26.07
C PHE A 213 -14.72 2.87 -26.01
N ARG A 214 -15.21 2.35 -27.12
CA ARG A 214 -16.58 1.85 -27.22
C ARG A 214 -16.70 0.69 -28.21
N PRO A 215 -17.70 -0.19 -28.06
CA PRO A 215 -18.00 -1.18 -29.09
C PRO A 215 -18.25 -0.52 -30.46
N ALA A 216 -17.81 -1.17 -31.53
CA ALA A 216 -18.01 -0.69 -32.90
C ALA A 216 -19.47 -0.73 -33.34
N ASP A 217 -20.30 -1.58 -32.72
CA ASP A 217 -21.75 -1.65 -32.98
C ASP A 217 -22.43 -0.38 -32.48
N THR A 218 -23.00 0.36 -33.42
CA THR A 218 -23.75 1.62 -33.17
C THR A 218 -25.25 1.42 -33.15
N SER A 219 -25.75 0.20 -33.25
CA SER A 219 -27.18 -0.12 -33.22
C SER A 219 -27.80 0.03 -31.81
N GLN A 220 -26.96 0.09 -30.77
CA GLN A 220 -27.37 0.28 -29.40
C GLN A 220 -26.47 1.27 -28.66
N LYS A 221 -26.91 1.70 -27.47
CA LYS A 221 -26.14 2.53 -26.57
C LYS A 221 -25.58 1.71 -25.40
N TYR A 222 -24.45 2.14 -24.86
CA TYR A 222 -23.72 1.44 -23.82
C TYR A 222 -23.62 2.25 -22.53
N PRO A 223 -23.60 1.64 -21.36
CA PRO A 223 -23.21 2.35 -20.14
C PRO A 223 -21.74 2.71 -20.20
N ALA A 224 -21.37 3.82 -19.56
CA ALA A 224 -20.00 4.30 -19.49
C ALA A 224 -19.35 3.92 -18.17
N ILE A 225 -18.07 3.55 -18.21
CA ILE A 225 -17.18 3.41 -17.06
C ILE A 225 -16.10 4.48 -17.18
N VAL A 226 -15.96 5.34 -16.17
CA VAL A 226 -15.05 6.49 -16.19
C VAL A 226 -13.86 6.22 -15.28
N SER A 227 -12.65 6.41 -15.81
CA SER A 227 -11.39 6.49 -15.08
C SER A 227 -10.91 7.94 -15.10
N TRP A 228 -11.03 8.63 -13.97
CA TRP A 228 -10.69 10.03 -13.77
C TRP A 228 -9.32 10.15 -13.10
N SER A 229 -8.31 10.69 -13.79
CA SER A 229 -6.93 10.60 -13.30
C SER A 229 -6.01 11.67 -13.91
N TRP A 230 -4.98 12.05 -13.15
CA TRP A 230 -3.83 12.82 -13.66
C TRP A 230 -2.68 11.95 -14.17
N PHE A 231 -2.78 10.61 -14.07
CA PHE A 231 -1.76 9.67 -14.58
C PHE A 231 -1.73 9.53 -16.11
N GLY A 232 -2.45 10.37 -16.82
CA GLY A 232 -2.63 10.27 -18.26
C GLY A 232 -3.84 9.39 -18.63
N LYS A 233 -4.32 9.53 -19.88
CA LYS A 233 -5.47 8.81 -20.41
C LYS A 233 -5.12 7.61 -21.28
N ARG A 234 -3.81 7.35 -21.50
CA ARG A 234 -3.32 6.28 -22.38
C ARG A 234 -2.30 5.41 -21.68
N PRO A 235 -2.21 4.11 -22.08
CA PRO A 235 -1.14 3.25 -21.63
C PRO A 235 0.20 3.71 -22.20
N GLY A 236 1.27 3.53 -21.42
CA GLY A 236 2.62 3.48 -21.96
C GLY A 236 2.96 2.07 -22.42
N GLU A 237 4.10 1.88 -23.08
CA GLU A 237 4.54 0.55 -23.53
C GLU A 237 5.11 -0.32 -22.39
N GLY A 238 5.21 0.19 -21.16
CA GLY A 238 5.75 -0.50 -20.00
C GLY A 238 4.83 -1.54 -19.34
N MET A 239 3.93 -2.17 -20.08
CA MET A 239 2.97 -3.15 -19.51
C MET A 239 3.64 -4.39 -18.91
N SER A 240 4.89 -4.71 -19.30
CA SER A 240 5.69 -5.78 -18.67
C SER A 240 5.97 -5.53 -17.19
N GLU A 241 5.97 -4.28 -16.75
CA GLU A 241 6.20 -3.91 -15.35
C GLU A 241 5.04 -4.30 -14.43
N TRP A 242 3.83 -4.49 -14.95
CA TRP A 242 2.70 -4.99 -14.20
C TRP A 242 2.95 -6.39 -13.62
N GLN A 243 3.75 -7.20 -14.31
CA GLN A 243 4.17 -8.52 -13.81
C GLN A 243 5.07 -8.39 -12.58
N ILE A 244 5.98 -7.40 -12.58
CA ILE A 244 6.84 -7.10 -11.43
C ILE A 244 6.02 -6.67 -10.21
N MET A 245 4.86 -6.05 -10.44
CA MET A 245 3.92 -5.65 -9.40
C MET A 245 2.93 -6.75 -8.99
N GLY A 246 3.20 -8.01 -9.34
CA GLY A 246 2.34 -9.15 -9.01
C GLY A 246 1.11 -9.32 -9.92
N VAL A 247 0.95 -8.51 -10.97
CA VAL A 247 -0.15 -8.68 -11.93
C VAL A 247 0.17 -9.88 -12.85
N PRO A 248 -0.70 -10.90 -12.92
CA PRO A 248 -0.41 -12.09 -13.71
C PRO A 248 -0.28 -11.76 -15.21
N PRO A 249 0.65 -12.42 -15.92
CA PRO A 249 0.83 -12.23 -17.36
C PRO A 249 -0.49 -12.39 -18.12
N HIS A 250 -0.71 -11.56 -19.12
CA HIS A 250 -1.88 -11.60 -20.02
C HIS A 250 -3.25 -11.30 -19.38
N THR A 251 -3.32 -10.86 -18.13
CA THR A 251 -4.59 -10.44 -17.51
C THR A 251 -5.03 -9.05 -17.94
N VAL A 252 -4.13 -8.27 -18.50
CA VAL A 252 -4.40 -6.92 -19.02
C VAL A 252 -4.04 -6.79 -20.50
N SER A 253 -4.81 -6.00 -21.25
CA SER A 253 -4.55 -5.73 -22.67
C SER A 253 -3.59 -4.56 -22.85
N LYS A 254 -3.08 -4.37 -24.09
CA LYS A 254 -2.27 -3.20 -24.46
C LYS A 254 -3.05 -1.88 -24.43
N LEU A 255 -4.37 -1.89 -24.24
CA LEU A 255 -5.20 -0.70 -24.12
C LEU A 255 -5.40 -0.27 -22.66
N ALA A 256 -5.05 -1.11 -21.69
CA ALA A 256 -5.18 -0.81 -20.27
C ALA A 256 -4.15 0.25 -19.85
N LYS A 257 -4.60 1.30 -19.19
CA LYS A 257 -3.73 2.28 -18.56
C LYS A 257 -3.61 1.99 -17.06
N PHE A 258 -2.61 2.58 -16.41
CA PHE A 258 -2.33 2.40 -15.00
C PHE A 258 -3.57 2.64 -14.12
N GLU A 259 -3.85 1.73 -13.19
CA GLU A 259 -4.92 1.79 -12.18
C GLU A 259 -6.34 2.00 -12.71
N SER A 260 -6.61 1.58 -13.95
CA SER A 260 -7.87 1.88 -14.62
C SER A 260 -8.48 0.67 -15.30
N SER A 261 -9.72 0.81 -15.74
CA SER A 261 -10.41 -0.22 -16.52
C SER A 261 -9.66 -0.57 -17.81
N ASP A 262 -9.51 -1.86 -18.09
CA ASP A 262 -9.04 -2.32 -19.40
C ASP A 262 -10.12 -2.13 -20.47
N PRO A 263 -9.93 -1.22 -21.45
CA PRO A 263 -10.93 -0.95 -22.48
C PRO A 263 -11.32 -2.17 -23.30
N LEU A 264 -10.38 -3.08 -23.56
CA LEU A 264 -10.66 -4.29 -24.35
C LEU A 264 -11.65 -5.20 -23.63
N TYR A 265 -11.39 -5.49 -22.37
CA TYR A 265 -12.26 -6.32 -21.54
C TYR A 265 -13.67 -5.71 -21.47
N TRP A 266 -13.77 -4.44 -21.11
CA TRP A 266 -15.06 -3.82 -20.85
C TRP A 266 -15.88 -3.58 -22.12
N CYS A 267 -15.25 -3.20 -23.26
CA CYS A 267 -15.95 -3.05 -24.52
C CYS A 267 -16.52 -4.38 -25.04
N TYR A 268 -15.79 -5.47 -24.90
CA TYR A 268 -16.31 -6.81 -25.26
C TYR A 268 -17.47 -7.26 -24.38
N HIS A 269 -17.57 -6.71 -23.17
CA HIS A 269 -18.70 -6.93 -22.27
C HIS A 269 -19.82 -5.88 -22.43
N GLY A 270 -19.79 -5.06 -23.48
CA GLY A 270 -20.85 -4.10 -23.79
C GLY A 270 -20.88 -2.89 -22.87
N TYR A 271 -19.71 -2.31 -22.59
CA TYR A 271 -19.51 -1.04 -21.92
C TYR A 271 -18.71 -0.10 -22.83
N ALA A 272 -18.86 1.19 -22.63
CA ALA A 272 -17.88 2.18 -23.08
C ALA A 272 -16.95 2.53 -21.90
N VAL A 273 -15.67 2.82 -22.20
CA VAL A 273 -14.67 3.23 -21.21
C VAL A 273 -14.19 4.63 -21.56
N ALA A 274 -14.27 5.55 -20.62
CA ALA A 274 -13.76 6.92 -20.75
C ALA A 274 -12.52 7.08 -19.87
N ASN A 275 -11.36 7.21 -20.49
CA ASN A 275 -10.11 7.56 -19.84
C ASN A 275 -9.91 9.07 -19.94
N VAL A 276 -9.76 9.76 -18.79
CA VAL A 276 -9.79 11.22 -18.73
C VAL A 276 -8.45 11.76 -18.23
N ASP A 277 -7.91 12.76 -18.95
CA ASP A 277 -6.93 13.67 -18.38
C ASP A 277 -7.68 14.76 -17.62
N VAL A 278 -7.54 14.78 -16.29
CA VAL A 278 -8.14 15.83 -15.45
C VAL A 278 -7.64 17.22 -15.83
N ARG A 279 -8.28 18.27 -15.35
CA ARG A 279 -7.83 19.68 -15.53
C ARG A 279 -6.32 19.79 -15.29
N GLY A 280 -5.61 20.41 -16.23
CA GLY A 280 -4.16 20.65 -16.18
C GLY A 280 -3.27 19.44 -16.49
N ALA A 281 -3.80 18.22 -16.52
CA ALA A 281 -3.05 17.03 -16.85
C ALA A 281 -3.00 16.79 -18.38
N GLY A 282 -1.90 16.23 -18.86
CA GLY A 282 -1.71 15.93 -20.28
C GLY A 282 -1.87 17.18 -21.15
N HIS A 283 -2.85 17.15 -22.05
CA HIS A 283 -3.21 18.29 -22.91
C HIS A 283 -4.41 19.11 -22.39
N SER A 284 -4.99 18.72 -21.25
CA SER A 284 -6.10 19.46 -20.63
C SER A 284 -5.65 20.83 -20.14
N GLU A 285 -6.52 21.83 -20.33
CA GLU A 285 -6.25 23.22 -19.94
C GLU A 285 -6.31 23.40 -18.42
N GLY A 286 -5.70 24.49 -17.93
CA GLY A 286 -5.72 24.89 -16.52
C GLY A 286 -4.59 24.27 -15.69
N ASN A 287 -4.78 24.24 -14.37
CA ASN A 287 -3.84 23.65 -13.41
C ASN A 287 -4.42 22.39 -12.79
N VAL A 288 -3.58 21.42 -12.43
CA VAL A 288 -4.02 20.23 -11.71
C VAL A 288 -4.31 20.58 -10.26
N HIS A 289 -5.57 20.40 -9.86
CA HIS A 289 -6.07 20.61 -8.51
C HIS A 289 -6.36 19.25 -7.85
N MET A 290 -5.35 18.63 -7.25
CA MET A 290 -5.49 17.27 -6.72
C MET A 290 -6.54 17.19 -5.60
N PHE A 291 -7.66 16.49 -5.87
CA PHE A 291 -8.73 16.18 -4.93
C PHE A 291 -9.51 17.37 -4.33
N THR A 292 -9.35 18.56 -4.88
CA THR A 292 -10.04 19.76 -4.39
C THR A 292 -11.51 19.80 -4.81
N HIS A 293 -12.23 20.79 -4.32
CA HIS A 293 -13.61 21.04 -4.76
C HIS A 293 -13.71 21.27 -6.27
N GLN A 294 -12.73 21.97 -6.88
CA GLN A 294 -12.70 22.19 -8.33
C GLN A 294 -12.60 20.87 -9.12
N ASP A 295 -11.74 19.97 -8.69
CA ASP A 295 -11.60 18.65 -9.31
C ASP A 295 -12.91 17.85 -9.26
N ARG A 296 -13.65 17.97 -8.16
CA ARG A 296 -14.97 17.32 -8.01
C ARG A 296 -16.03 17.94 -8.90
N GLU A 297 -16.02 19.26 -9.08
CA GLU A 297 -16.93 19.96 -10.02
C GLU A 297 -16.67 19.55 -11.44
N ASP A 298 -15.40 19.47 -11.85
CA ASP A 298 -15.02 19.00 -13.19
C ASP A 298 -15.47 17.56 -13.42
N GLY A 299 -15.28 16.69 -12.44
CA GLY A 299 -15.74 15.31 -12.50
C GLY A 299 -17.27 15.18 -12.57
N TYR A 300 -18.01 16.05 -11.85
CA TYR A 300 -19.46 16.15 -11.99
C TYR A 300 -19.86 16.51 -13.43
N ASP A 301 -19.26 17.58 -13.98
CA ASP A 301 -19.55 18.05 -15.35
C ASP A 301 -19.26 16.97 -16.38
N PHE A 302 -18.14 16.26 -16.22
CA PHE A 302 -17.76 15.17 -17.10
C PHE A 302 -18.75 14.00 -17.06
N VAL A 303 -19.21 13.59 -15.87
CA VAL A 303 -20.22 12.52 -15.73
C VAL A 303 -21.50 12.88 -16.47
N GLU A 304 -21.98 14.13 -16.32
CA GLU A 304 -23.20 14.59 -16.99
C GLU A 304 -22.98 14.71 -18.52
N TRP A 305 -21.86 15.26 -18.95
CA TRP A 305 -21.51 15.28 -20.37
C TRP A 305 -21.45 13.87 -20.99
N CYS A 306 -20.83 12.92 -20.29
CA CYS A 306 -20.71 11.53 -20.74
C CYS A 306 -22.07 10.87 -20.93
N ALA A 307 -23.01 11.11 -20.02
CA ALA A 307 -24.36 10.56 -20.07
C ALA A 307 -25.19 11.07 -21.29
N GLU A 308 -24.90 12.29 -21.77
CA GLU A 308 -25.58 12.90 -22.92
C GLU A 308 -25.05 12.44 -24.29
N GLN A 309 -23.92 11.71 -24.30
CA GLN A 309 -23.30 11.32 -25.57
C GLN A 309 -24.18 10.33 -26.35
N TRP A 310 -24.11 10.40 -27.66
CA TRP A 310 -24.91 9.59 -28.58
C TRP A 310 -24.73 8.08 -28.38
N TRP A 311 -23.56 7.66 -27.94
CA TRP A 311 -23.20 6.25 -27.66
C TRP A 311 -23.56 5.81 -26.24
N CYS A 312 -23.83 6.73 -25.32
CA CYS A 312 -24.11 6.43 -23.91
C CYS A 312 -25.60 6.18 -23.66
N ASN A 313 -25.92 5.20 -22.83
CA ASN A 313 -27.30 4.88 -22.43
C ASN A 313 -27.83 5.75 -21.28
N GLY A 314 -27.05 6.75 -20.81
CA GLY A 314 -27.37 7.60 -19.68
C GLY A 314 -27.01 7.01 -18.30
N SER A 315 -26.29 5.88 -18.26
CA SER A 315 -25.78 5.29 -17.02
C SER A 315 -24.25 5.40 -16.99
N VAL A 316 -23.73 6.06 -15.97
CA VAL A 316 -22.28 6.25 -15.78
C VAL A 316 -21.87 5.60 -14.46
N GLY A 317 -20.82 4.82 -14.48
CA GLY A 317 -20.11 4.29 -13.32
C GLY A 317 -18.67 4.77 -13.29
N MET A 318 -18.04 4.69 -12.16
CA MET A 318 -16.61 5.00 -12.02
C MET A 318 -15.85 3.80 -11.46
N THR A 319 -14.58 3.68 -11.85
CA THR A 319 -13.67 2.59 -11.49
C THR A 319 -12.26 3.10 -11.28
N GLY A 320 -11.42 2.24 -10.75
CA GLY A 320 -10.01 2.44 -10.53
C GLY A 320 -9.62 2.29 -9.07
N ASN A 321 -8.32 2.14 -8.84
CA ASN A 321 -7.75 2.00 -7.51
C ASN A 321 -6.83 3.18 -7.19
N SER A 322 -6.36 3.27 -5.93
CA SER A 322 -5.41 4.29 -5.47
C SER A 322 -5.89 5.73 -5.75
N GLY A 323 -5.09 6.54 -6.38
CA GLY A 323 -5.44 7.92 -6.76
C GLY A 323 -6.71 8.02 -7.59
N VAL A 324 -6.93 7.07 -8.52
CA VAL A 324 -8.14 7.00 -9.36
C VAL A 324 -9.38 6.67 -8.52
N ALA A 325 -9.23 5.88 -7.45
CA ALA A 325 -10.30 5.60 -6.50
C ALA A 325 -10.67 6.81 -5.63
N MET A 326 -9.67 7.60 -5.21
CA MET A 326 -9.88 8.78 -4.37
C MET A 326 -10.80 9.81 -5.03
N HIS A 327 -10.65 10.04 -6.33
CA HIS A 327 -11.53 10.94 -7.10
C HIS A 327 -12.99 10.50 -7.08
N GLN A 328 -13.27 9.19 -7.12
CA GLN A 328 -14.64 8.66 -7.16
C GLN A 328 -15.46 9.10 -5.96
N TRP A 329 -14.87 9.10 -4.76
CA TRP A 329 -15.53 9.55 -3.53
C TRP A 329 -15.88 11.03 -3.59
N GLY A 330 -14.95 11.85 -4.09
CA GLY A 330 -15.14 13.28 -4.28
C GLY A 330 -16.29 13.58 -5.23
N ILE A 331 -16.26 13.00 -6.42
CA ILE A 331 -17.27 13.19 -7.47
C ILE A 331 -18.64 12.66 -7.02
N ALA A 332 -18.70 11.47 -6.40
CA ALA A 332 -19.94 10.90 -5.88
C ALA A 332 -20.55 11.76 -4.77
N SER A 333 -19.74 12.48 -3.99
CA SER A 333 -20.23 13.41 -2.97
C SER A 333 -20.94 14.64 -3.57
N MET A 334 -20.67 14.98 -4.82
CA MET A 334 -21.37 16.03 -5.57
C MET A 334 -22.71 15.57 -6.15
N GLN A 335 -22.99 14.26 -6.13
CA GLN A 335 -24.25 13.62 -6.55
C GLN A 335 -24.65 13.91 -8.01
N PRO A 336 -23.78 13.67 -9.02
CA PRO A 336 -24.21 13.80 -10.41
C PRO A 336 -25.40 12.85 -10.71
N PRO A 337 -26.49 13.31 -11.32
CA PRO A 337 -27.70 12.52 -11.54
C PRO A 337 -27.49 11.23 -12.33
N HIS A 338 -26.54 11.23 -13.24
CA HIS A 338 -26.25 10.07 -14.09
C HIS A 338 -25.17 9.14 -13.53
N LEU A 339 -24.52 9.47 -12.39
CA LEU A 339 -23.62 8.56 -11.69
C LEU A 339 -24.41 7.48 -10.94
N LYS A 340 -24.46 6.27 -11.50
CA LYS A 340 -25.27 5.17 -10.97
C LYS A 340 -24.58 4.33 -9.93
N CYS A 341 -23.26 4.22 -9.96
CA CYS A 341 -22.46 3.50 -8.98
C CYS A 341 -20.99 3.87 -9.05
N ILE A 342 -20.24 3.55 -7.99
CA ILE A 342 -18.78 3.69 -7.93
C ILE A 342 -18.14 2.40 -7.43
N ALA A 343 -16.92 2.14 -7.90
CA ALA A 343 -16.07 1.05 -7.42
C ALA A 343 -14.68 1.60 -7.06
N PRO A 344 -14.56 2.30 -5.92
CA PRO A 344 -13.31 2.91 -5.48
C PRO A 344 -12.47 1.86 -4.75
N TRP A 345 -11.66 1.13 -5.49
CA TRP A 345 -10.83 0.06 -4.94
C TRP A 345 -9.52 0.64 -4.38
N GLU A 346 -9.28 0.42 -3.09
CA GLU A 346 -8.11 0.90 -2.37
C GLU A 346 -7.95 2.43 -2.43
N SER A 347 -8.33 3.16 -1.40
CA SER A 347 -8.30 4.63 -1.45
C SER A 347 -7.98 5.29 -0.11
N THR A 348 -7.33 6.44 -0.16
CA THR A 348 -7.22 7.38 0.94
C THR A 348 -8.46 8.25 1.03
N THR A 349 -8.89 8.62 2.22
CA THR A 349 -10.08 9.45 2.48
C THR A 349 -9.79 10.78 3.15
N ASP A 350 -8.71 10.85 3.88
CA ASP A 350 -8.16 12.03 4.51
C ASP A 350 -6.68 12.12 4.14
N LEU A 351 -6.41 12.74 2.99
CA LEU A 351 -5.07 12.82 2.43
C LEU A 351 -4.04 13.35 3.44
N TYR A 352 -4.44 14.33 4.25
CA TYR A 352 -3.58 14.91 5.26
C TYR A 352 -3.18 13.89 6.34
N ARG A 353 -4.17 13.18 6.96
CA ARG A 353 -3.92 12.27 8.09
C ARG A 353 -3.55 10.85 7.70
N GLU A 354 -3.71 10.49 6.43
CA GLU A 354 -3.49 9.13 5.95
C GLU A 354 -2.27 9.02 5.01
N SER A 355 -1.84 10.15 4.39
CA SER A 355 -0.71 10.16 3.45
C SER A 355 0.40 11.13 3.84
N PHE A 356 0.09 12.39 4.22
CA PHE A 356 1.11 13.40 4.49
C PHE A 356 1.60 13.41 5.94
N PHE A 357 0.71 13.23 6.92
CA PHE A 357 0.99 13.34 8.36
C PHE A 357 0.30 12.24 9.16
N GLU A 358 0.54 10.97 8.79
CA GLU A 358 -0.01 9.86 9.56
C GLU A 358 0.57 9.86 10.98
N GLY A 359 -0.32 9.97 11.99
CA GLY A 359 0.09 10.13 13.37
C GLY A 359 0.85 11.44 13.67
N GLY A 360 0.88 12.39 12.73
CA GLY A 360 1.64 13.63 12.82
C GLY A 360 3.09 13.52 12.31
N VAL A 361 3.53 12.34 11.88
CA VAL A 361 4.87 12.11 11.29
C VAL A 361 4.82 12.48 9.80
N PRO A 362 5.66 13.40 9.29
CA PRO A 362 5.65 13.74 7.88
C PRO A 362 6.10 12.58 6.98
N ALA A 363 5.43 12.44 5.83
CA ALA A 363 5.77 11.47 4.78
C ALA A 363 5.81 12.19 3.43
N LEU A 364 6.91 12.86 3.13
CA LEU A 364 7.00 13.70 1.94
C LEU A 364 7.52 12.95 0.71
N SER A 365 8.33 11.91 0.89
CA SER A 365 9.01 11.19 -0.20
C SER A 365 8.04 10.59 -1.21
N PHE A 366 7.04 9.84 -0.77
CA PHE A 366 6.01 9.27 -1.65
C PHE A 366 5.23 10.35 -2.41
N ASN A 367 4.89 11.45 -1.73
CA ASN A 367 4.13 12.53 -2.34
C ASN A 367 4.98 13.35 -3.34
N LYS A 368 6.30 13.45 -3.13
CA LYS A 368 7.24 13.97 -4.12
C LYS A 368 7.25 13.08 -5.36
N PHE A 369 7.40 11.77 -5.16
CA PHE A 369 7.38 10.78 -6.24
C PHE A 369 6.10 10.88 -7.07
N ILE A 370 4.92 10.93 -6.46
CA ILE A 370 3.64 11.08 -7.18
C ILE A 370 3.57 12.42 -7.93
N SER A 371 3.95 13.53 -7.30
CA SER A 371 3.90 14.85 -7.93
C SER A 371 4.84 14.97 -9.14
N ALA A 372 5.96 14.25 -9.13
CA ALA A 372 6.92 14.20 -10.23
C ALA A 372 6.32 13.61 -11.52
N GLN A 373 5.36 12.69 -11.37
CA GLN A 373 4.79 11.94 -12.50
C GLN A 373 3.76 12.73 -13.31
N VAL A 374 3.26 13.84 -12.77
CA VAL A 374 2.21 14.62 -13.45
C VAL A 374 2.79 15.38 -14.61
N THR A 375 2.28 15.10 -15.82
CA THR A 375 2.56 15.87 -17.03
C THR A 375 1.40 16.81 -17.32
N GLY A 376 1.71 17.98 -17.87
CA GLY A 376 0.68 18.96 -18.22
C GLY A 376 1.24 20.22 -18.87
N THR A 377 0.35 21.13 -19.20
CA THR A 377 0.70 22.43 -19.82
C THR A 377 0.67 23.59 -18.84
N GLY A 378 0.13 23.37 -17.64
CA GLY A 378 -0.01 24.37 -16.56
C GLY A 378 0.80 24.02 -15.33
N GLY A 379 0.24 24.35 -14.16
CA GLY A 379 0.79 24.01 -12.85
C GLY A 379 0.17 22.76 -12.27
N VAL A 380 0.90 22.15 -11.36
CA VAL A 380 0.43 21.05 -10.50
C VAL A 380 0.41 21.55 -9.07
N ASP A 381 -0.67 21.33 -8.36
CA ASP A 381 -0.79 21.56 -6.91
C ASP A 381 0.41 20.93 -6.18
N SER A 382 1.31 21.77 -5.69
CA SER A 382 2.55 21.32 -5.03
C SER A 382 2.27 20.95 -3.57
N GLN A 383 1.62 19.80 -3.38
CA GLN A 383 1.19 19.32 -2.06
C GLN A 383 2.34 19.19 -1.06
N VAL A 384 3.56 18.88 -1.54
CA VAL A 384 4.76 18.79 -0.70
C VAL A 384 5.16 20.19 -0.20
N ASP A 385 5.22 21.19 -1.09
CA ASP A 385 5.53 22.55 -0.69
C ASP A 385 4.43 23.13 0.24
N MET A 386 3.17 22.74 -0.01
CA MET A 386 2.04 23.07 0.87
C MET A 386 2.17 22.40 2.25
N ALA A 387 2.63 21.15 2.33
CA ALA A 387 2.87 20.46 3.59
C ALA A 387 4.00 21.11 4.40
N LEU A 388 5.07 21.52 3.72
CA LEU A 388 6.18 22.24 4.36
C LEU A 388 5.76 23.63 4.86
N LYS A 389 4.94 24.35 4.08
CA LYS A 389 4.48 25.70 4.43
C LYS A 389 3.35 25.68 5.47
N TYR A 390 2.44 24.71 5.36
CA TYR A 390 1.25 24.58 6.19
C TYR A 390 1.16 23.18 6.82
N PRO A 391 2.02 22.86 7.80
CA PRO A 391 2.10 21.52 8.39
C PRO A 391 0.91 21.16 9.29
N LEU A 392 0.01 22.10 9.56
CA LEU A 392 -1.19 21.87 10.37
C LEU A 392 -2.45 21.87 9.49
N MET A 393 -3.49 21.21 9.99
CA MET A 393 -4.79 21.17 9.35
C MET A 393 -5.37 22.57 9.15
N ASN A 394 -5.74 22.90 7.93
CA ASN A 394 -6.34 24.17 7.51
C ASN A 394 -7.36 23.95 6.38
N GLY A 395 -7.89 25.03 5.78
CA GLY A 395 -8.85 24.96 4.70
C GLY A 395 -8.39 24.21 3.47
N TYR A 396 -7.12 24.33 3.08
CA TYR A 396 -6.52 23.62 1.95
C TYR A 396 -6.59 22.08 2.13
N TRP A 397 -6.16 21.57 3.27
CA TRP A 397 -6.22 20.15 3.59
C TRP A 397 -7.64 19.65 3.78
N ALA A 398 -8.49 20.46 4.42
CA ALA A 398 -9.88 20.13 4.65
C ALA A 398 -10.68 20.04 3.33
N ASP A 399 -10.34 20.86 2.35
CA ASP A 399 -10.98 20.83 1.03
C ASP A 399 -10.74 19.53 0.28
N LYS A 400 -9.65 18.84 0.55
CA LYS A 400 -9.33 17.54 -0.09
C LYS A 400 -10.08 16.34 0.52
N ILE A 401 -10.86 16.56 1.58
CA ILE A 401 -11.65 15.51 2.24
C ILE A 401 -13.08 15.50 1.70
N PRO A 402 -13.54 14.43 1.04
CA PRO A 402 -14.92 14.34 0.54
C PRO A 402 -15.96 14.31 1.67
N ASP A 403 -17.15 14.82 1.39
CA ASP A 403 -18.30 14.66 2.28
C ASP A 403 -18.95 13.28 2.05
N PHE A 404 -18.47 12.27 2.77
CA PHE A 404 -18.98 10.89 2.68
C PHE A 404 -20.46 10.77 3.04
N SER A 405 -21.03 11.74 3.78
CA SER A 405 -22.45 11.74 4.12
C SER A 405 -23.36 12.00 2.90
N LYS A 406 -22.78 12.53 1.82
CA LYS A 406 -23.48 12.78 0.56
C LYS A 406 -23.31 11.63 -0.45
N VAL A 407 -22.43 10.67 -0.21
CA VAL A 407 -22.28 9.51 -1.09
C VAL A 407 -23.42 8.53 -0.84
N VAL A 408 -24.39 8.49 -1.76
CA VAL A 408 -25.64 7.72 -1.64
C VAL A 408 -25.84 6.68 -2.74
N CYS A 409 -25.06 6.76 -3.84
CA CYS A 409 -25.09 5.76 -4.92
C CYS A 409 -24.55 4.40 -4.43
N PRO A 410 -24.85 3.29 -5.14
CA PRO A 410 -24.25 1.99 -4.88
C PRO A 410 -22.72 2.03 -4.92
N VAL A 411 -22.07 1.35 -3.96
CA VAL A 411 -20.62 1.33 -3.79
C VAL A 411 -20.10 -0.09 -3.64
N TYR A 412 -19.09 -0.44 -4.42
CA TYR A 412 -18.31 -1.66 -4.23
C TYR A 412 -16.84 -1.29 -3.91
N GLN A 413 -16.49 -1.35 -2.64
CA GLN A 413 -15.18 -0.98 -2.08
C GLN A 413 -14.31 -2.20 -1.87
N THR A 414 -12.99 -2.08 -2.11
CA THR A 414 -11.98 -3.04 -1.64
C THR A 414 -11.02 -2.40 -0.63
N ALA A 415 -10.34 -3.25 0.15
CA ALA A 415 -9.34 -2.83 1.12
C ALA A 415 -8.29 -3.94 1.31
N GLY A 416 -7.05 -3.70 0.90
CA GLY A 416 -5.92 -4.62 1.08
C GLY A 416 -5.25 -4.43 2.45
N PHE A 417 -5.10 -5.52 3.21
CA PHE A 417 -4.44 -5.48 4.53
C PHE A 417 -2.95 -5.16 4.45
N SER A 418 -2.36 -5.32 3.29
CA SER A 418 -0.95 -5.05 3.04
C SER A 418 -0.68 -3.65 2.49
N HIS A 419 -1.73 -2.88 2.19
CA HIS A 419 -1.63 -1.62 1.47
C HIS A 419 -1.77 -0.38 2.38
N PHE A 420 -1.01 0.68 2.10
CA PHE A 420 -1.06 1.92 2.89
C PHE A 420 -2.40 2.69 2.75
N HIS A 421 -3.24 2.36 1.77
CA HIS A 421 -4.61 2.87 1.64
C HIS A 421 -5.63 2.17 2.56
N LEU A 422 -5.25 1.10 3.26
CA LEU A 422 -6.14 0.29 4.09
C LEU A 422 -7.03 1.11 5.02
N ARG A 423 -6.43 2.05 5.78
CA ARG A 423 -7.17 2.91 6.72
C ARG A 423 -8.25 3.72 6.01
N GLY A 424 -7.88 4.36 4.91
CA GLY A 424 -8.79 5.18 4.12
C GLY A 424 -9.92 4.35 3.53
N SER A 425 -9.61 3.20 2.94
CA SER A 425 -10.59 2.30 2.35
C SER A 425 -11.64 1.84 3.37
N ILE A 426 -11.21 1.38 4.53
CA ILE A 426 -12.12 0.96 5.60
C ILE A 426 -12.95 2.15 6.14
N ASN A 427 -12.31 3.31 6.33
CA ASN A 427 -12.99 4.51 6.82
C ASN A 427 -14.00 5.07 5.81
N ALA A 428 -13.70 5.01 4.49
CA ALA A 428 -14.65 5.37 3.44
C ALA A 428 -15.90 4.50 3.50
N TYR A 429 -15.72 3.18 3.53
CA TYR A 429 -16.84 2.24 3.66
C TYR A 429 -17.69 2.54 4.90
N ARG A 430 -17.05 2.75 6.05
CA ARG A 430 -17.76 3.05 7.31
C ARG A 430 -18.53 4.37 7.24
N ARG A 431 -17.90 5.44 6.74
CA ARG A 431 -18.44 6.81 6.69
C ARG A 431 -19.46 7.03 5.58
N CYS A 432 -19.37 6.26 4.49
CA CYS A 432 -20.27 6.34 3.35
C CYS A 432 -21.71 6.06 3.76
N ARG A 433 -22.64 6.95 3.37
CA ARG A 433 -24.04 6.88 3.73
C ARG A 433 -24.88 5.98 2.81
N SER A 434 -24.31 5.46 1.72
CA SER A 434 -25.01 4.55 0.84
C SER A 434 -25.57 3.34 1.59
N LYS A 435 -26.84 3.02 1.32
CA LYS A 435 -27.48 1.80 1.83
C LYS A 435 -27.11 0.55 1.01
N GLN A 436 -26.55 0.77 -0.18
CA GLN A 436 -26.15 -0.26 -1.13
C GLN A 436 -24.62 -0.23 -1.26
N LYS A 437 -23.94 -0.70 -0.20
CA LYS A 437 -22.49 -0.74 -0.16
C LYS A 437 -21.99 -2.13 0.20
N TRP A 438 -20.91 -2.52 -0.45
CA TRP A 438 -20.21 -3.78 -0.28
C TRP A 438 -18.72 -3.51 -0.04
N LEU A 439 -18.13 -4.29 0.85
CA LEU A 439 -16.71 -4.28 1.16
C LEU A 439 -16.14 -5.67 0.88
N ARG A 440 -15.02 -5.72 0.16
CA ARG A 440 -14.15 -6.88 0.09
C ARG A 440 -12.80 -6.47 0.68
N ALA A 441 -12.43 -7.08 1.81
CA ALA A 441 -11.13 -6.87 2.44
C ALA A 441 -10.28 -8.12 2.23
N HIS A 442 -9.06 -7.96 1.74
CA HIS A 442 -8.21 -9.02 1.22
C HIS A 442 -6.76 -8.85 1.65
N ARG A 443 -5.98 -9.93 1.53
CA ARG A 443 -4.55 -9.94 1.85
C ARG A 443 -3.69 -9.35 0.74
N ASP A 444 -4.08 -9.59 -0.51
CA ASP A 444 -3.29 -9.23 -1.69
C ASP A 444 -2.99 -7.73 -1.77
N PHE A 445 -1.96 -7.39 -2.53
CA PHE A 445 -1.68 -6.00 -2.87
C PHE A 445 -2.69 -5.50 -3.92
N GLU A 446 -2.86 -4.18 -4.02
CA GLU A 446 -3.92 -3.55 -4.82
C GLU A 446 -3.94 -3.97 -6.30
N TRP A 447 -2.78 -4.05 -6.97
CA TRP A 447 -2.73 -4.31 -8.41
C TRP A 447 -3.02 -5.77 -8.77
N PRO A 448 -2.39 -6.80 -8.17
CA PRO A 448 -2.79 -8.18 -8.43
C PRO A 448 -4.26 -8.44 -8.09
N ASP A 449 -4.80 -7.80 -7.05
CA ASP A 449 -6.21 -7.89 -6.71
C ASP A 449 -7.12 -7.25 -7.77
N THR A 450 -6.78 -6.04 -8.22
CA THR A 450 -7.58 -5.27 -9.19
C THR A 450 -7.69 -5.95 -10.55
N TYR A 451 -6.61 -6.57 -11.01
CA TYR A 451 -6.55 -7.21 -12.33
C TYR A 451 -6.76 -8.74 -12.28
N ASN A 452 -7.10 -9.28 -11.12
CA ASN A 452 -7.47 -10.68 -10.99
C ASN A 452 -8.77 -10.96 -11.76
N PRO A 453 -8.81 -11.97 -12.66
CA PRO A 453 -9.98 -12.27 -13.50
C PRO A 453 -11.26 -12.53 -12.70
N ASP A 454 -11.18 -13.22 -11.56
CA ASP A 454 -12.35 -13.52 -10.71
C ASP A 454 -12.91 -12.23 -10.07
N ASN A 455 -12.02 -11.29 -9.70
CA ASN A 455 -12.41 -10.01 -9.16
C ASN A 455 -13.02 -9.10 -10.23
N LEU A 456 -12.51 -9.16 -11.46
CA LEU A 456 -13.10 -8.47 -12.62
C LEU A 456 -14.49 -8.98 -12.95
N GLU A 457 -14.73 -10.30 -12.91
CA GLU A 457 -16.07 -10.87 -13.08
C GLU A 457 -17.03 -10.47 -11.95
N ASP A 458 -16.54 -10.40 -10.72
CA ASP A 458 -17.34 -9.92 -9.58
C ASP A 458 -17.68 -8.43 -9.74
N LEU A 459 -16.73 -7.59 -10.18
CA LEU A 459 -16.95 -6.19 -10.50
C LEU A 459 -17.94 -6.03 -11.66
N LYS A 460 -17.82 -6.86 -12.70
CA LYS A 460 -18.74 -6.90 -13.84
C LYS A 460 -20.17 -7.21 -13.39
N ARG A 461 -20.36 -8.18 -12.48
CA ARG A 461 -21.69 -8.48 -11.89
C ARG A 461 -22.28 -7.25 -11.18
N PHE A 462 -21.46 -6.48 -10.46
CA PHE A 462 -21.88 -5.23 -9.84
C PHE A 462 -22.32 -4.20 -10.89
N TYR A 463 -21.51 -3.97 -11.94
CA TYR A 463 -21.86 -3.03 -13.02
C TYR A 463 -23.02 -3.50 -13.87
N ASP A 464 -23.13 -4.78 -14.22
CA ASP A 464 -24.28 -5.31 -14.92
C ASP A 464 -25.59 -5.02 -14.16
N ARG A 465 -25.54 -5.09 -12.81
CA ARG A 465 -26.70 -4.77 -11.98
C ARG A 465 -27.05 -3.28 -12.02
N TYR A 466 -26.08 -2.39 -11.85
CA TYR A 466 -26.35 -0.96 -11.64
C TYR A 466 -26.27 -0.11 -12.90
N LEU A 467 -25.51 -0.52 -13.91
CA LEU A 467 -25.35 0.23 -15.15
C LEU A 467 -26.23 -0.31 -16.29
N LYS A 468 -26.49 -1.62 -16.32
CA LYS A 468 -27.36 -2.27 -17.34
C LYS A 468 -28.73 -2.64 -16.79
N GLY A 469 -28.94 -2.59 -15.48
CA GLY A 469 -30.19 -2.99 -14.86
C GLY A 469 -30.48 -4.49 -14.85
N ILE A 470 -29.44 -5.33 -15.05
CA ILE A 470 -29.58 -6.78 -15.08
C ILE A 470 -29.83 -7.31 -13.66
N HIS A 471 -30.89 -8.06 -13.48
CA HIS A 471 -31.21 -8.71 -12.21
C HIS A 471 -30.42 -10.03 -12.08
N ASN A 472 -29.15 -9.91 -11.64
CA ASN A 472 -28.21 -11.04 -11.54
C ASN A 472 -27.99 -11.53 -10.10
N GLY A 473 -28.80 -11.05 -9.15
CA GLY A 473 -28.70 -11.46 -7.74
C GLY A 473 -27.56 -10.78 -6.97
N TRP A 474 -26.97 -9.69 -7.47
CA TRP A 474 -25.92 -8.97 -6.77
C TRP A 474 -26.29 -8.58 -5.33
N GLU A 475 -27.54 -8.21 -5.10
CA GLU A 475 -28.03 -7.83 -3.77
C GLU A 475 -27.95 -8.96 -2.73
N LEU A 476 -27.81 -10.20 -3.16
CA LEU A 476 -27.61 -11.39 -2.30
C LEU A 476 -26.13 -11.58 -1.92
N THR A 477 -25.22 -10.87 -2.59
CA THR A 477 -23.79 -10.87 -2.23
C THR A 477 -23.61 -10.37 -0.80
N PRO A 478 -22.83 -11.06 0.06
CA PRO A 478 -22.58 -10.60 1.42
C PRO A 478 -22.05 -9.18 1.46
N ARG A 479 -22.57 -8.37 2.39
CA ARG A 479 -22.18 -6.94 2.50
C ARG A 479 -20.70 -6.74 2.78
N VAL A 480 -20.11 -7.68 3.52
CA VAL A 480 -18.69 -7.73 3.77
C VAL A 480 -18.19 -9.13 3.44
N ARG A 481 -17.13 -9.19 2.67
CA ARG A 481 -16.32 -10.39 2.42
C ARG A 481 -14.93 -10.06 2.88
N ILE A 482 -14.38 -10.84 3.80
CA ILE A 482 -13.14 -10.52 4.47
C ILE A 482 -12.25 -11.75 4.61
N ASP A 483 -11.00 -11.60 4.23
CA ASP A 483 -9.99 -12.62 4.47
C ASP A 483 -9.49 -12.51 5.92
N ILE A 484 -9.36 -13.65 6.58
CA ILE A 484 -8.75 -13.75 7.90
C ILE A 484 -7.40 -14.40 7.69
N MET A 485 -6.36 -13.60 7.79
CA MET A 485 -4.99 -14.02 7.55
C MET A 485 -4.49 -14.95 8.66
N ASP A 486 -3.61 -15.87 8.33
CA ASP A 486 -2.92 -16.70 9.29
C ASP A 486 -1.41 -16.47 9.22
N ALA A 487 -0.71 -17.19 8.38
CA ALA A 487 0.74 -17.20 8.33
C ALA A 487 1.22 -17.33 6.87
N TYR A 488 2.28 -16.63 6.53
CA TYR A 488 2.90 -16.68 5.20
C TYR A 488 1.86 -16.40 4.09
N ASP A 489 1.66 -17.34 3.17
CA ASP A 489 0.68 -17.25 2.08
C ASP A 489 -0.67 -17.90 2.40
N CYS A 490 -0.88 -18.30 3.65
CA CYS A 490 -2.09 -18.97 4.08
C CYS A 490 -3.06 -18.01 4.75
N ASP A 491 -4.32 -18.08 4.34
CA ASP A 491 -5.44 -17.47 5.03
C ASP A 491 -6.19 -18.51 5.86
N TYR A 492 -6.54 -18.16 7.08
CA TYR A 492 -7.41 -18.99 7.92
C TYR A 492 -8.82 -19.14 7.32
N GLN A 493 -9.33 -18.05 6.72
CA GLN A 493 -10.58 -18.05 5.99
C GLN A 493 -10.53 -17.01 4.87
N GLU A 494 -10.78 -17.46 3.64
CA GLU A 494 -10.89 -16.58 2.49
C GLU A 494 -12.34 -16.08 2.33
N ARG A 495 -12.48 -14.80 1.97
CA ARG A 495 -13.78 -14.16 1.62
C ARG A 495 -14.91 -14.50 2.59
N ARG A 496 -14.61 -14.59 3.89
CA ARG A 496 -15.61 -14.88 4.91
C ARG A 496 -16.77 -13.89 4.84
N ALA A 497 -17.97 -14.42 4.73
CA ALA A 497 -19.18 -13.62 4.63
C ALA A 497 -19.57 -12.99 5.99
N GLU A 498 -19.70 -11.66 6.02
CA GLU A 498 -20.13 -10.88 7.17
C GLU A 498 -21.21 -9.87 6.78
N LYS A 499 -21.98 -9.40 7.77
CA LYS A 499 -23.08 -8.45 7.53
C LYS A 499 -22.63 -6.99 7.53
N GLU A 500 -21.58 -6.69 8.29
CA GLU A 500 -21.07 -5.33 8.54
C GLU A 500 -19.63 -5.36 9.02
N PHE A 501 -18.92 -4.23 8.92
CA PHE A 501 -17.60 -4.02 9.49
C PHE A 501 -17.57 -2.63 10.17
N PRO A 502 -17.02 -2.50 11.41
CA PRO A 502 -16.63 -3.61 12.31
C PRO A 502 -17.83 -4.47 12.74
N PHE A 503 -17.55 -5.71 13.17
CA PHE A 503 -18.62 -6.66 13.51
C PHE A 503 -19.30 -6.30 14.83
N LYS A 504 -20.62 -6.42 14.91
CA LYS A 504 -21.36 -6.17 16.17
C LYS A 504 -20.96 -7.09 17.32
N ARG A 505 -20.43 -8.30 17.00
CA ARG A 505 -19.97 -9.25 18.01
C ARG A 505 -18.56 -9.00 18.52
N THR A 506 -17.86 -7.97 18.01
CA THR A 506 -16.50 -7.63 18.46
C THR A 506 -16.49 -7.30 19.95
N GLU A 507 -15.63 -7.97 20.69
CA GLU A 507 -15.32 -7.72 22.09
C GLU A 507 -13.97 -7.01 22.18
N TYR A 508 -13.97 -5.77 22.66
CA TYR A 508 -12.73 -5.02 22.83
C TYR A 508 -12.11 -5.37 24.19
N LYS A 509 -10.88 -5.92 24.14
CA LYS A 509 -10.07 -6.27 25.33
C LYS A 509 -8.83 -5.38 25.41
N LYS A 510 -8.37 -5.10 26.62
CA LYS A 510 -7.11 -4.41 26.88
C LYS A 510 -6.04 -5.41 27.33
N PHE A 511 -4.87 -5.31 26.74
CA PHE A 511 -3.66 -5.97 27.26
C PHE A 511 -2.71 -4.89 27.73
N TYR A 512 -2.35 -4.94 29.00
CA TYR A 512 -1.56 -3.95 29.70
C TYR A 512 -0.06 -4.29 29.57
N LEU A 513 0.74 -3.33 29.16
CA LEU A 513 2.18 -3.48 28.99
C LEU A 513 2.86 -3.59 30.36
N ASP A 514 3.83 -4.49 30.48
CA ASP A 514 4.61 -4.74 31.67
C ASP A 514 6.12 -4.74 31.35
N ALA A 515 6.81 -3.70 31.80
CA ALA A 515 8.25 -3.52 31.67
C ALA A 515 8.98 -3.77 33.01
N SER A 516 8.37 -4.48 33.97
CA SER A 516 8.99 -4.76 35.28
C SER A 516 10.20 -5.70 35.18
N ASP A 517 10.29 -6.53 34.14
CA ASP A 517 11.48 -7.29 33.76
C ASP A 517 12.02 -6.74 32.43
N PRO A 518 13.14 -6.00 32.43
CA PRO A 518 13.67 -5.41 31.21
C PRO A 518 14.20 -6.42 30.19
N ASN A 519 14.41 -7.68 30.59
CA ASN A 519 14.84 -8.77 29.71
C ASN A 519 13.67 -9.56 29.13
N ASN A 520 12.44 -9.32 29.59
CA ASN A 520 11.25 -10.03 29.17
C ASN A 520 10.01 -9.11 29.24
N LEU A 521 9.89 -8.22 28.26
CA LEU A 521 8.76 -7.30 28.17
C LEU A 521 7.51 -8.07 27.75
N THR A 522 6.46 -7.98 28.56
CA THR A 522 5.22 -8.76 28.35
C THR A 522 3.98 -7.87 28.36
N MET A 523 2.85 -8.45 28.00
CA MET A 523 1.53 -7.86 28.21
C MET A 523 0.67 -8.77 29.06
N ARG A 524 -0.29 -8.20 29.80
CA ARG A 524 -1.22 -8.91 30.69
C ARG A 524 -2.66 -8.49 30.43
N ASP A 525 -3.59 -9.37 30.74
CA ASP A 525 -5.06 -9.13 30.67
C ASP A 525 -5.60 -8.28 31.83
N ALA A 526 -4.76 -7.96 32.81
CA ALA A 526 -5.08 -7.13 33.97
C ALA A 526 -4.06 -6.00 34.17
N PRO A 527 -4.45 -4.87 34.77
CA PRO A 527 -3.53 -3.76 35.07
C PRO A 527 -2.31 -4.20 35.87
N VAL A 528 -1.14 -3.66 35.50
CA VAL A 528 0.14 -3.93 36.17
C VAL A 528 0.29 -2.98 37.36
N ALA A 529 0.52 -3.53 38.57
CA ALA A 529 0.60 -2.72 39.79
C ALA A 529 1.92 -1.97 39.95
N THR A 530 3.02 -2.54 39.47
CA THR A 530 4.37 -1.99 39.65
C THR A 530 4.71 -0.99 38.56
N GLU A 531 5.06 0.24 38.92
CA GLU A 531 5.57 1.23 37.98
C GLU A 531 6.95 0.79 37.47
N SER A 532 7.10 0.82 36.17
CA SER A 532 8.36 0.51 35.49
C SER A 532 8.47 1.27 34.18
N HIS A 533 9.61 1.20 33.52
CA HIS A 533 9.80 1.75 32.20
C HIS A 533 10.85 0.98 31.41
N VAL A 534 10.80 1.10 30.10
CA VAL A 534 11.86 0.66 29.19
C VAL A 534 12.37 1.88 28.41
N SER A 535 13.67 1.89 28.15
CA SER A 535 14.37 2.92 27.37
C SER A 535 14.97 2.30 26.11
N TYR A 536 14.88 3.00 24.99
CA TYR A 536 15.51 2.61 23.72
C TYR A 536 16.00 3.85 22.96
N ASP A 537 17.01 3.68 22.13
CA ASP A 537 17.50 4.75 21.26
C ASP A 537 16.49 5.02 20.15
N GLY A 538 16.10 6.29 19.97
CA GLY A 538 15.05 6.68 19.01
C GLY A 538 15.41 6.50 17.54
N ASN A 539 16.70 6.32 17.20
CA ASN A 539 17.14 6.15 15.81
C ASN A 539 17.49 4.70 15.45
N THR A 540 17.83 3.86 16.44
CA THR A 540 18.36 2.51 16.18
C THR A 540 17.71 1.45 17.07
N GLY A 541 17.05 1.84 18.16
CA GLY A 541 16.49 0.92 19.14
C GLY A 541 15.11 0.40 18.75
N VAL A 542 14.84 -0.84 19.15
CA VAL A 542 13.53 -1.49 19.00
C VAL A 542 13.18 -2.13 20.36
N VAL A 543 11.92 -2.01 20.77
CA VAL A 543 11.37 -2.72 21.93
C VAL A 543 10.17 -3.55 21.51
N GLU A 544 10.02 -4.72 22.12
CA GLU A 544 8.97 -5.68 21.80
C GLU A 544 8.27 -6.15 23.06
N PHE A 545 6.93 -6.09 23.08
CA PHE A 545 6.09 -6.60 24.15
C PHE A 545 5.26 -7.77 23.63
N ASP A 546 5.29 -8.90 24.33
CA ASP A 546 4.63 -10.15 23.94
C ASP A 546 3.44 -10.50 24.83
N MET A 547 2.33 -10.92 24.20
CA MET A 547 1.18 -11.57 24.85
C MET A 547 0.97 -12.95 24.24
N THR A 548 1.07 -14.00 25.05
CA THR A 548 0.82 -15.38 24.60
C THR A 548 -0.66 -15.70 24.75
N PHE A 549 -1.28 -16.26 23.71
CA PHE A 549 -2.65 -16.74 23.75
C PHE A 549 -2.73 -18.18 24.25
N ASP A 550 -3.67 -18.45 25.14
CA ASP A 550 -3.95 -19.78 25.68
C ASP A 550 -5.05 -20.54 24.90
N GLU A 551 -5.71 -19.86 23.98
CA GLU A 551 -6.71 -20.38 23.04
C GLU A 551 -6.60 -19.70 21.69
N ASP A 552 -7.15 -20.32 20.63
CA ASP A 552 -7.21 -19.71 19.30
C ASP A 552 -7.99 -18.41 19.38
N THR A 553 -7.38 -17.30 18.99
CA THR A 553 -7.94 -15.95 19.15
C THR A 553 -7.88 -15.18 17.83
N GLU A 554 -9.04 -14.82 17.30
CA GLU A 554 -9.15 -13.94 16.13
C GLU A 554 -9.20 -12.47 16.57
N LEU A 555 -8.33 -11.65 15.99
CA LEU A 555 -8.34 -10.19 16.12
C LEU A 555 -8.72 -9.59 14.76
N THR A 556 -9.96 -9.09 14.65
CA THR A 556 -10.45 -8.49 13.42
C THR A 556 -11.17 -7.17 13.69
N GLY A 557 -10.57 -6.06 13.23
CA GLY A 557 -11.12 -4.73 13.42
C GLY A 557 -10.07 -3.68 13.78
N TYR A 558 -10.55 -2.62 14.42
CA TYR A 558 -9.73 -1.49 14.86
C TYR A 558 -8.99 -1.79 16.14
N MET A 559 -7.72 -1.37 16.19
CA MET A 559 -6.88 -1.40 17.39
C MET A 559 -6.36 -0.01 17.70
N TYR A 560 -6.02 0.27 18.95
CA TYR A 560 -5.18 1.41 19.30
C TYR A 560 -4.30 1.10 20.50
N LEU A 561 -3.14 1.75 20.55
CA LEU A 561 -2.16 1.65 21.61
C LEU A 561 -2.18 2.94 22.44
N HIS A 562 -2.40 2.81 23.73
CA HIS A 562 -2.29 3.90 24.71
C HIS A 562 -0.98 3.77 25.47
N LEU A 563 -0.13 4.76 25.39
CA LEU A 563 1.18 4.76 26.04
C LEU A 563 1.38 6.01 26.89
N PHE A 564 2.15 5.86 27.95
CA PHE A 564 2.79 6.96 28.67
C PHE A 564 4.26 7.00 28.26
N VAL A 565 4.69 8.10 27.65
CA VAL A 565 6.01 8.22 27.02
C VAL A 565 6.70 9.53 27.39
N ALA A 566 8.02 9.53 27.31
CA ALA A 566 8.82 10.74 27.43
C ALA A 566 10.08 10.66 26.54
N PRO A 567 10.45 11.73 25.81
CA PRO A 567 11.79 11.85 25.27
C PRO A 567 12.76 12.17 26.42
N GLU A 568 13.89 11.46 26.53
CA GLU A 568 14.83 11.64 27.61
C GLU A 568 15.51 13.00 27.57
N SER A 569 15.94 13.44 26.37
CA SER A 569 16.81 14.62 26.20
C SER A 569 16.31 15.64 25.18
N TYR A 570 15.13 15.43 24.57
CA TYR A 570 14.58 16.28 23.51
C TYR A 570 13.15 16.73 23.84
N ASP A 571 12.53 17.54 22.96
CA ASP A 571 11.19 18.11 23.17
C ASP A 571 10.08 17.42 22.34
N ASP A 572 10.43 16.41 21.56
CA ASP A 572 9.53 15.58 20.74
C ASP A 572 10.09 14.16 20.57
N MET A 573 9.28 13.26 20.04
CA MET A 573 9.70 11.92 19.59
C MET A 573 8.69 11.37 18.59
N ASP A 574 9.18 10.60 17.64
CA ASP A 574 8.39 9.81 16.70
C ASP A 574 8.42 8.34 17.08
N MET A 575 7.29 7.68 16.92
CA MET A 575 7.14 6.25 17.18
C MET A 575 6.48 5.56 15.98
N PHE A 576 6.99 4.40 15.64
CA PHE A 576 6.46 3.47 14.65
C PHE A 576 6.12 2.16 15.34
N ILE A 577 4.93 1.68 15.12
CA ILE A 577 4.35 0.51 15.77
C ILE A 577 4.04 -0.54 14.72
N ASN A 578 4.47 -1.78 14.94
CA ASN A 578 4.01 -2.95 14.20
C ASN A 578 3.33 -3.94 15.13
N ILE A 579 2.21 -4.50 14.72
CA ILE A 579 1.50 -5.56 15.41
C ILE A 579 1.80 -6.87 14.69
N GLN A 580 2.65 -7.67 15.29
CA GLN A 580 3.19 -8.89 14.72
C GLN A 580 2.56 -10.14 15.33
N LYS A 581 2.64 -11.24 14.60
CA LYS A 581 2.42 -12.59 15.10
C LYS A 581 3.77 -13.27 15.28
N ALA A 582 3.97 -13.94 16.40
CA ALA A 582 5.15 -14.76 16.64
C ALA A 582 4.74 -16.15 17.15
N ASP A 583 5.59 -17.15 16.93
CA ASP A 583 5.40 -18.50 17.48
C ASP A 583 5.67 -18.57 19.00
N ALA A 584 5.55 -19.75 19.57
CA ALA A 584 5.79 -19.97 21.00
C ALA A 584 7.23 -19.62 21.41
N ASP A 585 8.19 -19.82 20.55
CA ASP A 585 9.60 -19.54 20.77
C ASP A 585 9.96 -18.07 20.55
N GLY A 586 9.03 -17.27 19.98
CA GLY A 586 9.19 -15.85 19.72
C GLY A 586 9.68 -15.53 18.31
N ASN A 587 9.74 -16.51 17.41
CA ASN A 587 10.09 -16.26 16.01
C ASN A 587 8.94 -15.56 15.30
N TRP A 588 9.26 -14.55 14.51
CA TRP A 588 8.27 -13.80 13.75
C TRP A 588 7.59 -14.66 12.69
N ILE A 589 6.26 -14.58 12.61
CA ILE A 589 5.41 -15.20 11.59
C ILE A 589 4.78 -14.08 10.73
N PRO A 590 5.36 -13.70 9.59
CA PRO A 590 4.76 -12.70 8.69
C PRO A 590 3.58 -13.28 7.91
N TRP A 591 2.85 -12.42 7.20
CA TRP A 591 2.21 -12.81 5.94
C TRP A 591 3.01 -12.21 4.78
N TYR A 592 2.81 -12.72 3.57
CA TYR A 592 3.50 -12.23 2.39
C TYR A 592 2.59 -11.33 1.54
N THR A 593 3.19 -10.34 0.90
CA THR A 593 2.57 -9.50 -0.12
C THR A 593 3.62 -9.14 -1.16
N LEU A 594 3.34 -9.35 -2.43
CA LEU A 594 4.32 -9.18 -3.52
C LEU A 594 5.63 -9.95 -3.24
N ASP A 595 5.52 -11.17 -2.72
CA ASP A 595 6.63 -12.04 -2.32
C ASP A 595 7.54 -11.48 -1.20
N GLU A 596 7.11 -10.42 -0.53
CA GLU A 596 7.84 -9.81 0.59
C GLU A 596 7.10 -10.03 1.92
N PRO A 597 7.84 -10.29 3.03
CA PRO A 597 7.22 -10.45 4.34
C PRO A 597 6.65 -9.12 4.83
N HIS A 598 5.38 -9.13 5.24
CA HIS A 598 4.72 -7.94 5.79
C HIS A 598 4.81 -7.91 7.30
N PRO A 599 5.24 -6.77 7.92
CA PRO A 599 5.49 -6.71 9.36
C PRO A 599 4.24 -6.79 10.24
N GLY A 600 3.06 -6.63 9.68
CA GLY A 600 1.80 -6.64 10.43
C GLY A 600 1.04 -5.32 10.34
N ALA A 601 -0.04 -5.19 11.09
CA ALA A 601 -0.76 -3.93 11.20
C ALA A 601 0.12 -2.87 11.87
N TRP A 602 0.02 -1.63 11.42
CA TRP A 602 0.94 -0.56 11.84
C TRP A 602 0.23 0.67 12.39
N GLY A 603 0.98 1.47 13.12
CA GLY A 603 0.59 2.79 13.57
C GLY A 603 1.80 3.71 13.71
N LYS A 604 1.55 5.01 13.74
CA LYS A 604 2.60 6.01 13.89
C LYS A 604 2.14 7.13 14.81
N CYS A 605 3.07 7.77 15.50
CA CYS A 605 2.77 8.92 16.34
C CYS A 605 3.98 9.82 16.53
N ARG A 606 3.83 11.11 16.23
CA ARG A 606 4.67 12.19 16.76
C ARG A 606 4.01 12.73 18.01
N ILE A 607 4.71 12.72 19.15
CA ILE A 607 4.06 13.06 20.43
C ILE A 607 3.58 14.51 20.51
N SER A 608 4.17 15.43 19.76
CA SER A 608 3.68 16.81 19.68
C SER A 608 2.34 16.93 18.93
N ALA A 609 1.93 15.90 18.16
CA ALA A 609 0.64 15.78 17.50
C ALA A 609 -0.40 14.96 18.30
N ARG A 610 -0.15 14.69 19.59
CA ARG A 610 -0.97 13.79 20.44
C ARG A 610 -2.41 14.23 20.72
N GLU A 611 -2.76 15.49 20.42
CA GLU A 611 -4.14 15.96 20.63
C GLU A 611 -5.16 15.16 19.81
N ILE A 612 -6.16 14.58 20.47
CA ILE A 612 -7.18 13.76 19.82
C ILE A 612 -8.44 14.60 19.51
N ASP A 613 -8.90 14.56 18.27
CA ASP A 613 -10.19 15.09 17.86
C ASP A 613 -11.32 14.12 18.21
N GLN A 614 -12.09 14.45 19.25
CA GLN A 614 -13.18 13.61 19.75
C GLN A 614 -14.34 13.43 18.77
N LYS A 615 -14.50 14.35 17.78
CA LYS A 615 -15.57 14.29 16.78
C LYS A 615 -15.19 13.40 15.59
N LEU A 616 -13.93 13.42 15.19
CA LEU A 616 -13.41 12.59 14.11
C LEU A 616 -13.15 11.16 14.57
N SER A 617 -12.81 10.99 15.84
CA SER A 617 -12.54 9.69 16.44
C SER A 617 -13.75 8.76 16.42
N TYR A 618 -13.51 7.48 16.16
CA TYR A 618 -14.56 6.49 16.10
C TYR A 618 -14.75 5.79 17.45
N LYS A 619 -16.01 5.68 17.85
CA LYS A 619 -16.43 5.06 19.11
C LYS A 619 -17.52 4.03 18.86
N VAL A 620 -17.44 2.90 19.57
CA VAL A 620 -18.47 1.87 19.59
C VAL A 620 -19.07 1.82 20.99
N ASN A 621 -20.37 2.11 21.11
CA ASN A 621 -21.07 2.18 22.41
C ASN A 621 -20.38 3.10 23.44
N GLY A 622 -19.78 4.20 22.97
CA GLY A 622 -19.03 5.14 23.80
C GLY A 622 -17.57 4.76 24.08
N LEU A 623 -17.16 3.54 23.76
CA LEU A 623 -15.77 3.09 23.87
C LEU A 623 -14.98 3.63 22.66
N MET A 624 -13.84 4.27 22.91
CA MET A 624 -12.89 4.67 21.88
C MET A 624 -12.32 3.42 21.21
N VAL A 625 -12.33 3.40 19.87
CA VAL A 625 -11.74 2.28 19.09
C VAL A 625 -10.78 2.78 18.00
N GLU A 626 -10.92 4.01 17.52
CA GLU A 626 -9.98 4.65 16.61
C GLU A 626 -9.79 6.12 17.03
N PRO A 627 -8.77 6.46 17.82
CA PRO A 627 -8.43 7.84 18.14
C PRO A 627 -7.86 8.54 16.89
N VAL A 628 -8.32 9.75 16.59
CA VAL A 628 -7.86 10.53 15.43
C VAL A 628 -7.19 11.81 15.90
N GLN A 629 -5.95 12.04 15.49
CA GLN A 629 -5.18 13.25 15.82
C GLN A 629 -5.86 14.49 15.22
N ALA A 630 -5.95 15.54 16.03
CA ALA A 630 -6.54 16.82 15.66
C ALA A 630 -5.67 17.61 14.68
N ASN A 631 -4.37 17.58 14.88
CA ASN A 631 -3.32 18.29 14.10
C ASN A 631 -3.60 19.80 13.94
N ARG A 632 -4.14 20.44 14.99
CA ARG A 632 -4.43 21.88 14.99
C ARG A 632 -3.32 22.71 15.59
N ARG A 633 -2.43 22.08 16.36
CA ARG A 633 -1.32 22.72 17.07
C ARG A 633 -0.22 21.71 17.39
N VAL A 634 0.98 22.23 17.56
CA VAL A 634 2.15 21.47 18.01
C VAL A 634 2.25 21.54 19.53
N LEU A 635 2.29 20.39 20.20
CA LEU A 635 2.34 20.28 21.67
C LEU A 635 3.69 19.67 22.09
N LYS A 636 4.77 20.45 21.95
CA LYS A 636 6.10 20.05 22.43
C LYS A 636 6.07 19.75 23.94
N VAL A 637 6.99 18.93 24.41
CA VAL A 637 7.16 18.54 25.81
C VAL A 637 8.53 19.01 26.32
N LYS A 638 8.71 18.99 27.63
CA LYS A 638 10.06 19.17 28.22
C LYS A 638 10.79 17.83 28.19
N PRO A 639 12.11 17.79 28.07
CA PRO A 639 12.89 16.58 28.27
C PRO A 639 12.49 15.87 29.57
N GLY A 640 12.19 14.57 29.49
CA GLY A 640 11.72 13.76 30.61
C GLY A 640 10.27 13.99 31.05
N GLU A 641 9.50 14.88 30.39
CA GLU A 641 8.08 15.08 30.70
C GLU A 641 7.26 13.91 30.18
N ILE A 642 6.60 13.16 31.09
CA ILE A 642 5.77 12.01 30.76
C ILE A 642 4.41 12.51 30.27
N VAL A 643 4.02 12.10 29.06
CA VAL A 643 2.71 12.43 28.49
C VAL A 643 2.00 11.18 27.99
N PRO A 644 0.65 11.13 28.08
CA PRO A 644 -0.13 10.08 27.44
C PRO A 644 -0.26 10.34 25.94
N VAL A 645 -0.21 9.26 25.16
CA VAL A 645 -0.47 9.26 23.70
C VAL A 645 -1.39 8.13 23.32
N ASP A 646 -2.31 8.39 22.39
CA ASP A 646 -3.19 7.39 21.78
C ASP A 646 -2.78 7.21 20.31
N ILE A 647 -2.30 6.03 19.96
CA ILE A 647 -1.79 5.69 18.64
C ILE A 647 -2.78 4.76 17.95
N ARG A 648 -3.40 5.24 16.89
CA ARG A 648 -4.30 4.41 16.08
C ARG A 648 -3.49 3.41 15.25
N ILE A 649 -3.88 2.15 15.31
CA ILE A 649 -3.34 1.07 14.47
C ILE A 649 -4.31 0.87 13.28
N VAL A 650 -3.79 0.57 12.10
CA VAL A 650 -4.65 0.23 10.95
C VAL A 650 -5.49 -1.01 11.29
N PRO A 651 -6.72 -1.11 10.78
CA PRO A 651 -7.52 -2.31 10.96
C PRO A 651 -6.80 -3.56 10.47
N SER A 652 -7.00 -4.68 11.15
CA SER A 652 -6.43 -5.96 10.77
C SER A 652 -7.48 -7.07 10.82
N ALA A 653 -7.18 -8.22 10.23
CA ALA A 653 -7.96 -9.44 10.34
C ALA A 653 -7.02 -10.63 10.35
N ARG A 654 -6.72 -11.15 11.54
CA ARG A 654 -5.76 -12.24 11.69
C ARG A 654 -6.14 -13.19 12.83
N ILE A 655 -5.80 -14.47 12.69
CA ILE A 655 -5.90 -15.49 13.73
C ILE A 655 -4.56 -15.66 14.44
N TRP A 656 -4.60 -15.86 15.74
CA TRP A 656 -3.49 -16.37 16.55
C TRP A 656 -3.91 -17.71 17.13
N HIS A 657 -3.10 -18.74 16.94
CA HIS A 657 -3.35 -20.05 17.48
C HIS A 657 -2.84 -20.14 18.93
N LYS A 658 -3.37 -21.12 19.66
CA LYS A 658 -2.94 -21.39 21.03
C LYS A 658 -1.42 -21.55 21.12
N GLY A 659 -0.78 -20.79 21.99
CA GLY A 659 0.67 -20.76 22.19
C GLY A 659 1.39 -19.70 21.38
N GLU A 660 0.76 -19.15 20.33
CA GLU A 660 1.32 -18.04 19.56
C GLU A 660 1.22 -16.71 20.30
N LYS A 661 2.04 -15.76 19.92
CA LYS A 661 2.18 -14.47 20.58
C LYS A 661 1.70 -13.32 19.71
N LEU A 662 0.92 -12.43 20.30
CA LEU A 662 0.73 -11.07 19.80
C LEU A 662 1.94 -10.25 20.25
N ARG A 663 2.71 -9.72 19.32
CA ARG A 663 3.87 -8.87 19.59
C ARG A 663 3.56 -7.44 19.17
N ILE A 664 3.84 -6.49 20.08
CA ILE A 664 3.92 -5.08 19.75
C ILE A 664 5.38 -4.72 19.59
N GLN A 665 5.79 -4.37 18.38
CA GLN A 665 7.12 -3.87 18.09
C GLN A 665 7.06 -2.35 17.99
N ILE A 666 7.94 -1.63 18.73
CA ILE A 666 8.00 -0.17 18.79
C ILE A 666 9.41 0.28 18.47
N ALA A 667 9.55 1.22 17.53
CA ALA A 667 10.80 1.86 17.16
C ALA A 667 10.57 3.37 16.93
N GLY A 668 11.65 4.13 16.85
CA GLY A 668 11.59 5.55 16.45
C GLY A 668 11.67 5.78 14.94
N TYR A 669 11.74 4.73 14.14
CA TYR A 669 11.90 4.76 12.69
C TYR A 669 11.02 3.69 12.01
N TYR A 670 10.84 3.83 10.69
CA TYR A 670 10.04 2.88 9.90
C TYR A 670 10.82 1.58 9.67
N ILE A 671 10.35 0.48 10.25
CA ILE A 671 11.10 -0.78 10.32
C ILE A 671 11.06 -1.55 8.98
N ARG A 672 10.11 -1.26 8.09
CA ARG A 672 9.97 -1.91 6.77
C ARG A 672 10.75 -1.15 5.69
N GLU A 673 12.03 -0.91 5.92
CA GLU A 673 12.88 -0.24 4.94
C GLU A 673 13.07 -1.11 3.68
N GLY A 674 13.21 -0.45 2.52
CA GLY A 674 13.55 -1.08 1.24
C GLY A 674 12.41 -1.80 0.51
N TRP A 675 11.24 -1.96 1.12
CA TRP A 675 10.10 -2.61 0.46
C TRP A 675 9.54 -1.77 -0.70
N PHE A 676 9.40 -0.48 -0.49
CA PHE A 676 9.02 0.48 -1.53
C PHE A 676 9.75 1.78 -1.22
N GLU A 677 10.85 2.02 -1.91
CA GLU A 677 11.78 3.13 -1.63
C GLU A 677 11.10 4.50 -1.42
N PRO A 678 10.05 4.88 -2.20
CA PRO A 678 9.37 6.14 -1.98
C PRO A 678 8.62 6.26 -0.63
N LEU A 679 8.37 5.17 0.11
CA LEU A 679 7.69 5.22 1.42
C LEU A 679 8.65 5.54 2.57
N ALA A 680 9.47 6.58 2.45
CA ALA A 680 10.30 7.08 3.52
C ALA A 680 9.57 8.15 4.37
N TRP A 681 9.94 8.24 5.65
CA TRP A 681 9.32 9.10 6.64
C TRP A 681 10.32 10.08 7.22
N ASP A 682 9.93 11.36 7.34
CA ASP A 682 10.77 12.43 7.87
C ASP A 682 10.69 12.45 9.40
N THR A 683 11.48 11.60 10.06
CA THR A 683 11.54 11.47 11.52
C THR A 683 12.37 12.57 12.16
N ASP A 684 12.04 12.92 13.44
CA ASP A 684 12.76 13.90 14.25
C ASP A 684 13.02 13.29 15.64
N ASN A 685 13.99 12.38 15.73
CA ASN A 685 14.35 11.69 16.97
C ASN A 685 15.75 12.06 17.44
N HIS A 686 15.89 12.29 18.75
CA HIS A 686 17.14 12.64 19.40
C HIS A 686 17.29 11.90 20.73
N GLY A 687 18.28 11.00 20.81
CA GLY A 687 18.58 10.23 22.00
C GLY A 687 17.53 9.19 22.36
N ASN A 688 17.47 8.84 23.62
CA ASN A 688 16.60 7.79 24.13
C ASN A 688 15.15 8.22 24.26
N GLN A 689 14.27 7.26 24.03
CA GLN A 689 12.84 7.34 24.22
C GLN A 689 12.43 6.39 25.36
N LEU A 690 11.50 6.83 26.20
CA LEU A 690 11.06 6.11 27.39
C LEU A 690 9.59 5.73 27.26
N ILE A 691 9.25 4.47 27.54
CA ILE A 691 7.88 3.96 27.66
C ILE A 691 7.64 3.55 29.10
N TYR A 692 6.66 4.16 29.76
CA TYR A 692 6.28 3.90 31.15
C TYR A 692 5.12 2.91 31.21
N THR A 693 5.16 2.01 32.18
CA THR A 693 4.13 0.98 32.37
C THR A 693 3.80 0.81 33.86
N GLY A 694 2.60 0.33 34.14
CA GLY A 694 2.15 -0.02 35.49
C GLY A 694 1.85 1.16 36.43
N GLY A 695 1.27 0.89 37.57
CA GLY A 695 0.86 1.87 38.57
C GLY A 695 -0.04 2.95 37.98
N GLN A 696 0.40 4.21 38.01
CA GLN A 696 -0.34 5.32 37.41
C GLN A 696 -0.16 5.42 35.87
N TYR A 697 0.77 4.66 35.30
CA TYR A 697 1.08 4.65 33.85
C TYR A 697 0.49 3.39 33.18
N GLU A 698 -0.85 3.30 33.13
CA GLU A 698 -1.56 2.18 32.52
C GLU A 698 -1.39 2.20 30.99
N SER A 699 -0.21 1.86 30.48
CA SER A 699 0.03 1.65 29.06
C SER A 699 -0.60 0.32 28.61
N PHE A 700 -1.41 0.35 27.52
CA PHE A 700 -2.12 -0.83 27.03
C PHE A 700 -2.35 -0.78 25.51
N ILE A 701 -2.52 -1.96 24.90
CA ILE A 701 -3.18 -2.08 23.61
C ILE A 701 -4.64 -2.52 23.79
N GLN A 702 -5.55 -1.87 23.05
CA GLN A 702 -6.93 -2.34 22.92
C GLN A 702 -7.10 -3.09 21.61
N VAL A 703 -7.56 -4.34 21.69
CA VAL A 703 -7.68 -5.27 20.57
C VAL A 703 -9.12 -5.73 20.33
N PRO A 704 -9.52 -5.98 19.06
CA PRO A 704 -10.86 -6.41 18.66
C PRO A 704 -10.96 -7.93 18.63
N VAL A 705 -11.20 -8.58 19.75
CA VAL A 705 -11.42 -10.02 19.83
C VAL A 705 -12.74 -10.41 19.20
N ILE A 706 -12.73 -11.40 18.32
CA ILE A 706 -13.93 -11.90 17.63
C ILE A 706 -14.36 -13.24 18.21
N PRO A 707 -15.43 -13.29 18.99
CA PRO A 707 -16.00 -14.56 19.40
C PRO A 707 -16.42 -15.40 18.19
N PRO A 708 -16.23 -16.74 18.22
CA PRO A 708 -16.68 -17.61 17.15
C PRO A 708 -18.19 -17.43 16.91
N LYS A 709 -18.63 -17.45 15.63
CA LYS A 709 -20.06 -17.37 15.26
C LYS A 709 -20.89 -18.50 15.88
N TYR A 710 -20.28 -19.67 16.04
CA TYR A 710 -20.89 -20.88 16.56
C TYR A 710 -20.05 -21.38 17.74
N LYS A 711 -20.71 -21.77 18.82
CA LYS A 711 -20.04 -22.40 19.93
C LYS A 711 -19.74 -23.87 19.56
N ALA A 712 -18.68 -24.43 20.18
CA ALA A 712 -18.39 -25.86 20.05
C ALA A 712 -19.65 -26.68 20.45
N GLY A 713 -20.13 -27.53 19.56
CA GLY A 713 -21.36 -28.30 19.75
C GLY A 713 -22.62 -27.77 19.04
N ASP A 714 -22.57 -26.56 18.48
CA ASP A 714 -23.63 -26.07 17.60
C ASP A 714 -23.56 -26.82 16.25
N TYR A 715 -24.58 -27.63 15.98
CA TYR A 715 -24.69 -28.32 14.70
C TYR A 715 -25.20 -27.35 13.65
N VAL A 716 -24.36 -27.04 12.67
CA VAL A 716 -24.80 -26.39 11.45
C VAL A 716 -25.29 -27.47 10.50
N HIS A 717 -26.60 -27.67 10.42
CA HIS A 717 -27.16 -28.42 9.30
C HIS A 717 -26.94 -27.62 8.02
N ARG A 718 -26.09 -28.14 7.12
CA ARG A 718 -25.92 -27.62 5.77
C ARG A 718 -27.14 -27.92 4.92
#